data_df78b3a5160634cb79e4628a8fa96eaf
#
_entry.id   df78b3a5160634cb79e4628a8fa96eaf
#
_cell.length_a   1.000
_cell.length_b   1.000
_cell.length_c   1.000
_cell.angle_alpha   90.00
_cell.angle_beta   90.00
_cell.angle_gamma   90.00
#
_symmetry.space_group_name_H-M   'P 1'
#
loop_
_entity.id
_entity.type
_entity.pdbx_description
1 polymer ?
#
loop_
_entity_poly.entity_id
_entity_poly.type
_entity_poly.pdbx_seq_one_letter_code
_entity_poly.pdbx_strand_id
1 'polypeptide(L)'
;MPIVPVASSSTLSVRGARVHNLQDVDLDIPRDSLVVFTGLSGSGKSSMAFDTIFAEGQRRYVESLSAYARQFLGQVDRPDVDFIEGLSPAVSIDQKSTNRNPRSTVGTITEIYDYMRLLWARIGVPHCPTCGERIQRQTVQQIADQLMELPERTRYQIVAPIVSQKKGEFVDLFKELGAKGYSRAIVDGDLIQLAEPPVLKKSYKHDIAVVVDRLVAGPDILGRVTDSVETALGLAGGVVQVNFVDEEGDAAWQSFSEKLACPNGHPLQLTEIEPRTFSFNAPFGACPTCSGLGTRMAVDVDLLLGDDALSIREGVIVPWTTQGKGLFQYYERLLEGLSADLDFSLDTPWRKLPAKIREAVLRGDNYKVTVKFKNRYGREMRYASGFEGVVPYIERQWLQAESDTQRQRWGQYLREVPCPACQGNRLKPEVLAVLVHGHSIAEVSHLSLGDARDFMQLLQLTEREAHIAAQVLREIRVRLDFLIQVGLTYLNLSRSAGSLSGGEAQRIRLATQIGSGLTGVLYVLDEPSIGLHQRDNRRLIRTLEALRDLGNTLIVVEHDEETIQAADWVVDIGPGAGVGGGRVVHSGPYDALLADEHSITGDYLAGRRAIPTPQKRRRIDKKRMVTVVGAKENNLKDVTVSFPLGVFTAVTGVSGSGKSSLVNDILYQVLATRLNGARTVPGRHTRVTGTDELDKVVHVDQAPIGRTPRSNPATYTGVFDRIRTLFSETPEAKVRGYQPGRFSFNVKGGRCEACSGDGTIKIEMNFLPDVYVDCEVCHGKRYNRDTLAVHYKGKNIAEVLEMPIEEAAVFFEPIQAIHRYLRTLVDVGLGYVRLGQSATTLSGGEAQRVKLATELQRRSNGRSVYVLDEPTTGLHFEDVRRLLEVLGGLVDKGNTVIVIEHNLDVIKSADWVIDLGPEGGSGGGEILATGTPERIAGIEDSHTGRFLAEVLLAEQPAAERRKAG
;
A
#
# COMPACT_ATOMS: atom_id res chain seq x y z
N MET A 1 -0.49 -54.67 10.30
CA MET A 1 -1.58 -54.17 11.17
C MET A 1 -2.40 -53.19 10.33
N PRO A 2 -3.67 -53.39 10.13
CA PRO A 2 -4.51 -52.44 9.45
C PRO A 2 -4.61 -51.18 10.33
N ILE A 3 -4.37 -50.01 9.73
CA ILE A 3 -4.59 -48.71 10.35
C ILE A 3 -6.11 -48.59 10.55
N VAL A 4 -6.59 -48.73 11.79
CA VAL A 4 -7.95 -48.38 12.16
C VAL A 4 -8.09 -46.86 11.93
N PRO A 5 -9.04 -46.40 11.11
CA PRO A 5 -9.30 -44.98 11.02
C PRO A 5 -9.79 -44.55 12.41
N VAL A 6 -9.02 -43.67 13.06
CA VAL A 6 -9.48 -42.93 14.24
C VAL A 6 -10.70 -42.16 13.77
N ALA A 7 -11.87 -42.47 14.37
CA ALA A 7 -13.09 -41.74 14.13
C ALA A 7 -12.76 -40.25 14.35
N SER A 8 -12.81 -39.43 13.29
CA SER A 8 -12.60 -37.98 13.41
C SER A 8 -13.67 -37.47 14.39
N SER A 9 -13.23 -36.88 15.51
CA SER A 9 -14.17 -36.21 16.40
C SER A 9 -14.90 -35.14 15.61
N SER A 10 -16.23 -35.16 15.62
CA SER A 10 -17.04 -34.15 14.90
C SER A 10 -16.94 -32.76 15.53
N THR A 11 -16.17 -32.63 16.60
CA THR A 11 -16.01 -31.41 17.40
C THR A 11 -14.54 -31.08 17.61
N LEU A 12 -14.24 -29.78 17.67
CA LEU A 12 -13.00 -29.22 18.19
C LEU A 12 -13.27 -28.84 19.66
N SER A 13 -12.53 -29.44 20.59
CA SER A 13 -12.71 -29.27 22.04
C SER A 13 -11.51 -28.56 22.65
N VAL A 14 -11.72 -27.44 23.33
CA VAL A 14 -10.73 -26.68 24.11
C VAL A 14 -11.04 -26.86 25.59
N ARG A 15 -10.03 -27.07 26.42
CA ARG A 15 -10.19 -27.21 27.90
C ARG A 15 -9.13 -26.38 28.59
N GLY A 16 -9.60 -25.58 29.58
CA GLY A 16 -8.75 -24.82 30.48
C GLY A 16 -7.97 -23.72 29.81
N ALA A 17 -8.54 -22.94 28.87
CA ALA A 17 -7.86 -21.86 28.22
C ALA A 17 -7.72 -20.64 29.15
N ARG A 18 -6.46 -20.15 29.34
CA ARG A 18 -6.11 -19.07 30.28
C ARG A 18 -5.21 -18.00 29.65
N VAL A 19 -5.12 -17.98 28.32
CA VAL A 19 -4.29 -17.00 27.61
C VAL A 19 -4.86 -15.58 27.78
N HIS A 20 -4.02 -14.61 28.12
CA HIS A 20 -4.35 -13.20 28.35
C HIS A 20 -5.45 -13.01 29.41
N ASN A 21 -6.66 -12.65 28.99
CA ASN A 21 -7.80 -12.39 29.89
C ASN A 21 -8.78 -13.58 29.99
N LEU A 22 -8.51 -14.70 29.31
CA LEU A 22 -9.37 -15.89 29.39
C LEU A 22 -9.36 -16.49 30.79
N GLN A 23 -10.54 -16.85 31.29
CA GLN A 23 -10.76 -17.29 32.67
C GLN A 23 -11.10 -18.80 32.71
N ASP A 24 -10.10 -19.66 32.46
CA ASP A 24 -10.20 -21.10 32.50
C ASP A 24 -11.37 -21.63 31.65
N VAL A 25 -11.31 -21.29 30.36
CA VAL A 25 -12.44 -21.49 29.44
C VAL A 25 -12.42 -22.90 28.83
N ASP A 26 -13.58 -23.57 28.94
CA ASP A 26 -13.91 -24.77 28.21
C ASP A 26 -14.85 -24.45 27.04
N LEU A 27 -14.56 -24.99 25.84
CA LEU A 27 -15.33 -24.71 24.64
C LEU A 27 -15.35 -25.92 23.70
N ASP A 28 -16.55 -26.27 23.24
CA ASP A 28 -16.77 -27.27 22.20
C ASP A 28 -17.43 -26.62 21.00
N ILE A 29 -16.83 -26.73 19.80
CA ILE A 29 -17.34 -26.19 18.55
C ILE A 29 -17.40 -27.26 17.46
N PRO A 30 -18.40 -27.24 16.57
CA PRO A 30 -18.49 -28.18 15.47
C PRO A 30 -17.36 -27.99 14.45
N ARG A 31 -16.90 -29.09 13.86
CA ARG A 31 -15.98 -29.06 12.70
C ARG A 31 -16.77 -28.94 11.41
N ASP A 32 -16.07 -28.62 10.33
CA ASP A 32 -16.62 -28.47 8.98
C ASP A 32 -17.80 -27.48 8.95
N SER A 33 -17.66 -26.39 9.70
CA SER A 33 -18.70 -25.41 9.98
C SER A 33 -18.12 -24.00 9.95
N LEU A 34 -18.97 -23.00 9.70
CA LEU A 34 -18.69 -21.59 9.89
C LEU A 34 -19.02 -21.19 11.34
N VAL A 35 -18.00 -21.00 12.15
CA VAL A 35 -18.10 -20.62 13.57
C VAL A 35 -17.73 -19.16 13.72
N VAL A 36 -18.63 -18.33 14.25
CA VAL A 36 -18.36 -16.92 14.50
C VAL A 36 -18.11 -16.66 15.98
N PHE A 37 -16.96 -16.06 16.30
CA PHE A 37 -16.62 -15.55 17.63
C PHE A 37 -16.99 -14.08 17.73
N THR A 38 -17.92 -13.73 18.61
CA THR A 38 -18.42 -12.38 18.80
C THR A 38 -18.32 -11.95 20.27
N GLY A 39 -18.71 -10.71 20.58
CA GLY A 39 -18.69 -10.10 21.90
C GLY A 39 -18.00 -8.73 21.95
N LEU A 40 -17.98 -8.08 23.09
CA LEU A 40 -17.40 -6.74 23.27
C LEU A 40 -15.92 -6.65 22.85
N SER A 41 -15.47 -5.47 22.42
CA SER A 41 -14.04 -5.21 22.16
C SER A 41 -13.23 -5.48 23.44
N GLY A 42 -12.14 -6.28 23.32
CA GLY A 42 -11.33 -6.69 24.47
C GLY A 42 -11.93 -7.78 25.36
N SER A 43 -12.99 -8.47 24.96
CA SER A 43 -13.61 -9.58 25.71
C SER A 43 -12.81 -10.88 25.71
N GLY A 44 -11.83 -11.06 24.80
CA GLY A 44 -10.99 -12.27 24.72
C GLY A 44 -11.20 -13.11 23.45
N LYS A 45 -11.97 -12.63 22.46
CA LYS A 45 -12.22 -13.32 21.19
C LYS A 45 -10.96 -13.72 20.46
N SER A 46 -10.10 -12.74 20.19
CA SER A 46 -8.83 -12.97 19.49
C SER A 46 -7.88 -13.83 20.31
N SER A 47 -7.89 -13.70 21.65
CA SER A 47 -7.11 -14.56 22.54
C SER A 47 -7.52 -16.02 22.42
N MET A 48 -8.83 -16.34 22.29
CA MET A 48 -9.32 -17.69 22.06
C MET A 48 -9.01 -18.18 20.64
N ALA A 49 -9.35 -17.38 19.62
CA ALA A 49 -9.23 -17.79 18.21
C ALA A 49 -7.78 -17.89 17.74
N PHE A 50 -6.96 -16.85 17.98
CA PHE A 50 -5.59 -16.75 17.47
C PHE A 50 -4.55 -17.22 18.47
N ASP A 51 -4.56 -16.66 19.70
CA ASP A 51 -3.49 -16.92 20.67
C ASP A 51 -3.65 -18.29 21.37
N THR A 52 -4.82 -18.96 21.25
CA THR A 52 -5.08 -20.27 21.80
C THR A 52 -5.24 -21.32 20.69
N ILE A 53 -6.33 -21.29 19.91
CA ILE A 53 -6.67 -22.36 18.96
C ILE A 53 -5.69 -22.39 17.78
N PHE A 54 -5.49 -21.25 17.12
CA PHE A 54 -4.56 -21.17 15.98
C PHE A 54 -3.12 -21.41 16.42
N ALA A 55 -2.66 -20.81 17.51
CA ALA A 55 -1.30 -20.96 18.02
C ALA A 55 -0.96 -22.43 18.32
N GLU A 56 -1.87 -23.18 18.98
CA GLU A 56 -1.68 -24.60 19.24
C GLU A 56 -1.70 -25.43 17.94
N GLY A 57 -2.59 -25.11 17.00
CA GLY A 57 -2.64 -25.75 15.68
C GLY A 57 -1.35 -25.57 14.90
N GLN A 58 -0.81 -24.36 14.87
CA GLN A 58 0.45 -24.03 14.23
C GLN A 58 1.63 -24.73 14.94
N ARG A 59 1.66 -24.71 16.26
CA ARG A 59 2.70 -25.37 17.06
C ARG A 59 2.78 -26.88 16.73
N ARG A 60 1.63 -27.59 16.73
CA ARG A 60 1.60 -29.01 16.38
C ARG A 60 2.03 -29.28 14.95
N TYR A 61 1.65 -28.40 14.01
CA TYR A 61 2.09 -28.53 12.63
C TYR A 61 3.60 -28.37 12.52
N VAL A 62 4.18 -27.33 13.14
CA VAL A 62 5.63 -27.09 13.15
C VAL A 62 6.38 -28.25 13.81
N GLU A 63 5.87 -28.80 14.92
CA GLU A 63 6.46 -29.96 15.58
C GLU A 63 6.45 -31.23 14.72
N SER A 64 5.50 -31.38 13.81
CA SER A 64 5.43 -32.49 12.87
C SER A 64 6.49 -32.45 11.77
N LEU A 65 7.11 -31.27 11.55
CA LEU A 65 8.13 -31.06 10.53
C LEU A 65 9.51 -31.61 10.95
N SER A 66 10.41 -31.80 9.98
CA SER A 66 11.79 -32.23 10.23
C SER A 66 12.53 -31.25 11.15
N ALA A 67 13.53 -31.72 11.91
CA ALA A 67 14.35 -30.87 12.78
C ALA A 67 15.03 -29.72 12.02
N TYR A 68 15.39 -29.94 10.75
CA TYR A 68 15.93 -28.90 9.87
C TYR A 68 14.90 -27.79 9.57
N ALA A 69 13.69 -28.15 9.18
CA ALA A 69 12.62 -27.18 8.90
C ALA A 69 12.24 -26.37 10.16
N ARG A 70 12.23 -27.00 11.36
CA ARG A 70 11.97 -26.33 12.65
C ARG A 70 12.99 -25.24 12.98
N GLN A 71 14.25 -25.38 12.60
CA GLN A 71 15.28 -24.35 12.81
C GLN A 71 14.99 -23.05 12.06
N PHE A 72 14.30 -23.13 10.92
CA PHE A 72 13.92 -21.95 10.12
C PHE A 72 12.61 -21.30 10.56
N LEU A 73 11.70 -22.07 11.18
CA LEU A 73 10.36 -21.60 11.53
C LEU A 73 10.26 -21.03 12.96
N GLY A 74 11.32 -21.16 13.76
CA GLY A 74 11.35 -20.72 15.16
C GLY A 74 10.54 -21.64 16.08
N GLN A 75 10.73 -21.47 17.39
CA GLN A 75 9.86 -22.10 18.41
C GLN A 75 8.62 -21.24 18.56
N VAL A 76 7.45 -21.87 18.43
CA VAL A 76 6.16 -21.29 18.77
C VAL A 76 5.89 -21.60 20.25
N ASP A 77 5.67 -20.59 21.06
CA ASP A 77 5.35 -20.78 22.47
C ASP A 77 4.05 -21.58 22.64
N ARG A 78 4.02 -22.45 23.64
CA ARG A 78 2.82 -23.20 23.97
C ARG A 78 1.81 -22.25 24.63
N PRO A 79 0.56 -22.14 24.09
CA PRO A 79 -0.47 -21.36 24.74
C PRO A 79 -0.82 -21.98 26.13
N ASP A 80 -1.24 -21.12 27.06
CA ASP A 80 -1.71 -21.56 28.37
C ASP A 80 -3.11 -22.17 28.24
N VAL A 81 -3.13 -23.48 27.96
CA VAL A 81 -4.32 -24.31 27.78
C VAL A 81 -4.00 -25.73 28.23
N ASP A 82 -4.95 -26.39 28.87
CA ASP A 82 -4.74 -27.75 29.37
C ASP A 82 -4.59 -28.72 28.18
N PHE A 83 -5.57 -28.77 27.27
CA PHE A 83 -5.48 -29.49 26.02
C PHE A 83 -6.49 -28.99 24.97
N ILE A 84 -6.21 -29.28 23.69
CA ILE A 84 -7.13 -29.07 22.57
C ILE A 84 -7.18 -30.34 21.73
N GLU A 85 -8.40 -30.84 21.48
CA GLU A 85 -8.65 -32.00 20.61
C GLU A 85 -9.34 -31.58 19.32
N GLY A 86 -9.23 -32.41 18.26
CA GLY A 86 -9.92 -32.18 16.99
C GLY A 86 -9.28 -31.13 16.09
N LEU A 87 -8.06 -30.64 16.39
CA LEU A 87 -7.35 -29.66 15.56
C LEU A 87 -7.00 -30.25 14.20
N SER A 88 -7.32 -29.50 13.15
CA SER A 88 -6.78 -29.63 11.79
C SER A 88 -5.57 -28.74 11.58
N PRO A 89 -4.79 -28.91 10.47
CA PRO A 89 -3.79 -27.93 10.07
C PRO A 89 -4.43 -26.53 10.01
N ALA A 90 -3.82 -25.57 10.72
CA ALA A 90 -4.42 -24.25 10.89
C ALA A 90 -3.75 -23.19 10.02
N VAL A 91 -4.55 -22.33 9.38
CA VAL A 91 -4.14 -21.18 8.60
C VAL A 91 -4.80 -19.92 9.16
N SER A 92 -4.00 -18.89 9.49
CA SER A 92 -4.54 -17.59 9.90
C SER A 92 -4.56 -16.59 8.76
N ILE A 93 -5.61 -15.79 8.73
CA ILE A 93 -5.77 -14.67 7.81
C ILE A 93 -6.02 -13.42 8.65
N ASP A 94 -4.92 -12.82 9.13
CA ASP A 94 -4.92 -11.65 9.98
C ASP A 94 -4.88 -10.33 9.20
N GLN A 95 -5.20 -9.24 9.86
CA GLN A 95 -5.19 -7.89 9.30
C GLN A 95 -3.81 -7.22 9.35
N LYS A 96 -2.93 -7.63 10.27
CA LYS A 96 -1.74 -6.85 10.67
C LYS A 96 -0.54 -6.94 9.71
N SER A 97 -0.44 -7.96 8.87
CA SER A 97 0.73 -8.22 8.05
C SER A 97 0.61 -7.62 6.64
N THR A 98 0.79 -6.31 6.49
CA THR A 98 0.98 -5.71 5.16
C THR A 98 2.43 -5.87 4.72
N ASN A 99 2.64 -6.49 3.56
CA ASN A 99 3.96 -6.60 2.94
C ASN A 99 4.43 -5.21 2.49
N ARG A 100 5.48 -4.68 3.13
CA ARG A 100 6.05 -3.36 2.82
C ARG A 100 7.08 -3.38 1.69
N ASN A 101 7.28 -4.51 1.04
CA ASN A 101 8.20 -4.59 -0.08
C ASN A 101 7.65 -3.79 -1.28
N PRO A 102 8.31 -2.74 -1.75
CA PRO A 102 7.81 -1.90 -2.84
C PRO A 102 7.74 -2.62 -4.19
N ARG A 103 8.38 -3.79 -4.29
CA ARG A 103 8.33 -4.64 -5.48
C ARG A 103 7.16 -5.62 -5.48
N SER A 104 6.50 -5.82 -4.35
CA SER A 104 5.31 -6.68 -4.27
C SER A 104 4.10 -5.95 -4.84
N THR A 105 3.36 -6.62 -5.74
CA THR A 105 2.12 -6.14 -6.34
C THR A 105 1.00 -7.14 -6.10
N VAL A 106 -0.25 -6.72 -6.32
CA VAL A 106 -1.40 -7.65 -6.29
C VAL A 106 -1.13 -8.87 -7.17
N GLY A 107 -0.65 -8.66 -8.40
CA GLY A 107 -0.35 -9.75 -9.34
C GLY A 107 0.73 -10.72 -8.85
N THR A 108 1.75 -10.24 -8.11
CA THR A 108 2.81 -11.13 -7.59
C THR A 108 2.40 -11.86 -6.32
N ILE A 109 1.58 -11.26 -5.46
CA ILE A 109 1.08 -11.93 -4.25
C ILE A 109 0.08 -13.03 -4.58
N THR A 110 -0.72 -12.83 -5.63
CA THR A 110 -1.72 -13.79 -6.10
C THR A 110 -1.16 -14.81 -7.09
N GLU A 111 0.14 -14.74 -7.42
CA GLU A 111 0.82 -15.55 -8.43
C GLU A 111 0.27 -15.37 -9.87
N ILE A 112 -0.77 -14.55 -10.06
CA ILE A 112 -1.36 -14.30 -11.39
C ILE A 112 -0.30 -13.78 -12.35
N TYR A 113 0.57 -12.87 -11.89
CA TYR A 113 1.63 -12.30 -12.72
C TYR A 113 2.64 -13.35 -13.19
N ASP A 114 2.89 -14.39 -12.40
CA ASP A 114 3.78 -15.49 -12.79
C ASP A 114 3.20 -16.32 -13.94
N TYR A 115 1.90 -16.59 -13.88
CA TYR A 115 1.19 -17.23 -15.00
C TYR A 115 1.10 -16.31 -16.24
N MET A 116 0.90 -15.00 -16.05
CA MET A 116 0.93 -14.03 -17.15
C MET A 116 2.30 -13.99 -17.83
N ARG A 117 3.41 -14.00 -17.07
CA ARG A 117 4.75 -14.08 -17.65
C ARG A 117 4.93 -15.32 -18.51
N LEU A 118 4.40 -16.46 -18.06
CA LEU A 118 4.43 -17.69 -18.83
C LEU A 118 3.59 -17.57 -20.09
N LEU A 119 2.40 -16.99 -20.03
CA LEU A 119 1.50 -16.76 -21.17
C LEU A 119 2.18 -15.90 -22.24
N TRP A 120 2.71 -14.69 -21.86
CA TRP A 120 3.40 -13.79 -22.78
C TRP A 120 4.65 -14.41 -23.39
N ALA A 121 5.37 -15.24 -22.62
CA ALA A 121 6.54 -15.92 -23.12
C ALA A 121 6.21 -17.03 -24.16
N ARG A 122 5.01 -17.63 -24.12
CA ARG A 122 4.64 -18.76 -24.98
C ARG A 122 3.84 -18.38 -26.21
N ILE A 123 2.94 -17.39 -26.11
CA ILE A 123 2.07 -16.97 -27.24
C ILE A 123 2.25 -15.48 -27.60
N GLY A 124 3.10 -14.74 -26.87
CA GLY A 124 3.37 -13.34 -27.15
C GLY A 124 4.13 -13.13 -28.46
N VAL A 125 3.69 -12.16 -29.23
CA VAL A 125 4.28 -11.75 -30.49
C VAL A 125 5.17 -10.54 -30.27
N PRO A 126 6.49 -10.62 -30.49
CA PRO A 126 7.38 -9.50 -30.33
C PRO A 126 7.25 -8.48 -31.46
N HIS A 127 7.29 -7.20 -31.09
CA HIS A 127 7.29 -6.06 -32.00
C HIS A 127 8.50 -5.17 -31.72
N CYS A 128 8.88 -4.36 -32.68
CA CYS A 128 9.93 -3.38 -32.52
C CYS A 128 9.41 -2.19 -31.68
N PRO A 129 10.04 -1.83 -30.56
CA PRO A 129 9.58 -0.70 -29.73
C PRO A 129 9.69 0.67 -30.44
N THR A 130 10.47 0.75 -31.52
CA THR A 130 10.70 1.99 -32.28
C THR A 130 9.74 2.17 -33.44
N CYS A 131 9.51 1.14 -34.27
CA CYS A 131 8.67 1.24 -35.46
C CYS A 131 7.37 0.42 -35.40
N GLY A 132 7.16 -0.40 -34.35
CA GLY A 132 5.96 -1.22 -34.18
C GLY A 132 5.89 -2.46 -35.07
N GLU A 133 6.87 -2.67 -35.96
CA GLU A 133 6.87 -3.83 -36.85
C GLU A 133 7.04 -5.15 -36.09
N ARG A 134 6.37 -6.19 -36.58
CA ARG A 134 6.45 -7.53 -36.01
C ARG A 134 7.85 -8.11 -36.19
N ILE A 135 8.41 -8.61 -35.09
CA ILE A 135 9.72 -9.28 -35.11
C ILE A 135 9.52 -10.79 -35.22
N GLN A 136 10.23 -11.41 -36.18
CA GLN A 136 10.20 -12.84 -36.36
C GLN A 136 11.62 -13.39 -36.42
N ARG A 137 11.80 -14.60 -35.92
CA ARG A 137 12.99 -15.42 -36.25
C ARG A 137 12.76 -16.02 -37.62
N GLN A 138 13.71 -15.91 -38.49
CA GLN A 138 13.67 -16.51 -39.80
C GLN A 138 14.67 -17.66 -39.85
N THR A 139 14.23 -18.81 -40.29
CA THR A 139 15.16 -19.93 -40.59
C THR A 139 15.93 -19.66 -41.86
N VAL A 140 17.12 -20.28 -42.03
CA VAL A 140 17.90 -20.23 -43.27
C VAL A 140 17.02 -20.50 -44.48
N GLN A 141 16.17 -21.53 -44.43
CA GLN A 141 15.25 -21.90 -45.49
C GLN A 141 14.25 -20.78 -45.81
N GLN A 142 13.63 -20.18 -44.78
CA GLN A 142 12.67 -19.08 -44.97
C GLN A 142 13.34 -17.84 -45.60
N ILE A 143 14.58 -17.54 -45.23
CA ILE A 143 15.34 -16.44 -45.83
C ILE A 143 15.65 -16.75 -47.27
N ALA A 144 16.11 -17.99 -47.55
CA ALA A 144 16.40 -18.42 -48.89
C ALA A 144 15.15 -18.43 -49.80
N ASP A 145 14.01 -18.91 -49.30
CA ASP A 145 12.74 -18.91 -50.03
C ASP A 145 12.29 -17.48 -50.38
N GLN A 146 12.41 -16.53 -49.46
CA GLN A 146 12.10 -15.13 -49.73
C GLN A 146 13.04 -14.50 -50.77
N LEU A 147 14.30 -14.87 -50.76
CA LEU A 147 15.26 -14.39 -51.80
C LEU A 147 15.02 -15.05 -53.17
N MET A 148 14.40 -16.23 -53.20
CA MET A 148 13.97 -16.88 -54.46
C MET A 148 12.70 -16.27 -55.04
N GLU A 149 11.88 -15.57 -54.26
CA GLU A 149 10.70 -14.85 -54.76
C GLU A 149 11.05 -13.50 -55.43
N LEU A 150 12.33 -13.09 -55.43
CA LEU A 150 12.78 -11.88 -56.07
C LEU A 150 12.58 -11.96 -57.60
N PRO A 151 12.29 -10.84 -58.28
CA PRO A 151 12.19 -10.81 -59.73
C PRO A 151 13.45 -11.35 -60.41
N GLU A 152 13.29 -12.12 -61.49
CA GLU A 152 14.42 -12.66 -62.26
C GLU A 152 15.39 -11.54 -62.67
N ARG A 153 16.68 -11.85 -62.67
CA ARG A 153 17.80 -10.93 -62.96
C ARG A 153 18.06 -9.83 -61.91
N THR A 154 17.35 -9.79 -60.80
CA THR A 154 17.71 -8.89 -59.66
C THR A 154 19.12 -9.24 -59.19
N ARG A 155 19.99 -8.23 -59.12
CA ARG A 155 21.37 -8.36 -58.62
C ARG A 155 21.41 -7.99 -57.15
N TYR A 156 21.94 -8.89 -56.32
CA TYR A 156 22.06 -8.64 -54.91
C TYR A 156 23.31 -9.28 -54.31
N GLN A 157 23.72 -8.78 -53.15
CA GLN A 157 24.87 -9.26 -52.38
C GLN A 157 24.38 -9.77 -51.04
N ILE A 158 24.82 -10.97 -50.63
CA ILE A 158 24.62 -11.50 -49.31
C ILE A 158 25.81 -11.04 -48.45
N VAL A 159 25.52 -10.33 -47.35
CA VAL A 159 26.50 -9.61 -46.55
C VAL A 159 26.37 -9.99 -45.09
N ALA A 160 27.48 -10.24 -44.43
CA ALA A 160 27.56 -10.53 -43.00
C ALA A 160 28.01 -9.29 -42.22
N PRO A 161 27.16 -8.63 -41.41
CA PRO A 161 27.54 -7.48 -40.58
C PRO A 161 28.35 -7.95 -39.37
N ILE A 162 29.65 -7.67 -39.31
CA ILE A 162 30.56 -8.17 -38.27
C ILE A 162 30.77 -7.08 -37.18
N VAL A 163 30.90 -5.84 -37.57
CA VAL A 163 31.10 -4.71 -36.65
C VAL A 163 30.00 -3.69 -36.88
N SER A 164 29.31 -3.27 -35.83
CA SER A 164 28.33 -2.18 -35.89
C SER A 164 28.61 -1.16 -34.80
N GLN A 165 28.78 0.11 -35.20
CA GLN A 165 28.98 1.29 -34.38
C GLN A 165 30.09 1.15 -33.31
N LYS A 166 31.17 0.41 -33.61
CA LYS A 166 32.30 0.22 -32.65
C LYS A 166 33.50 1.07 -33.07
N LYS A 167 34.22 1.58 -32.07
CA LYS A 167 35.48 2.31 -32.26
C LYS A 167 36.62 1.31 -32.38
N GLY A 168 37.56 1.55 -33.31
CA GLY A 168 38.72 0.70 -33.49
C GLY A 168 39.35 0.85 -34.88
N GLU A 169 40.57 0.32 -35.08
CA GLU A 169 41.30 0.28 -36.35
C GLU A 169 41.02 -0.98 -37.15
N PHE A 170 40.55 -2.03 -36.50
CA PHE A 170 40.11 -3.34 -37.04
C PHE A 170 41.11 -4.03 -38.02
N VAL A 171 42.42 -3.72 -37.93
CA VAL A 171 43.45 -4.25 -38.82
C VAL A 171 43.53 -5.79 -38.75
N ASP A 172 43.44 -6.36 -37.59
CA ASP A 172 43.50 -7.82 -37.37
C ASP A 172 42.24 -8.51 -37.90
N LEU A 173 41.06 -7.88 -37.80
CA LEU A 173 39.81 -8.36 -38.39
C LEU A 173 39.92 -8.45 -39.92
N PHE A 174 40.44 -7.42 -40.58
CA PHE A 174 40.63 -7.45 -42.05
C PHE A 174 41.57 -8.58 -42.48
N LYS A 175 42.66 -8.81 -41.73
CA LYS A 175 43.61 -9.93 -42.00
C LYS A 175 42.93 -11.28 -41.81
N GLU A 176 42.15 -11.46 -40.75
CA GLU A 176 41.43 -12.70 -40.47
C GLU A 176 40.42 -13.02 -41.57
N LEU A 177 39.66 -12.00 -42.01
CA LEU A 177 38.65 -12.14 -43.06
C LEU A 177 39.30 -12.49 -44.41
N GLY A 178 40.42 -11.84 -44.77
CA GLY A 178 41.24 -12.19 -45.97
C GLY A 178 41.81 -13.59 -45.89
N ALA A 179 42.30 -14.02 -44.72
CA ALA A 179 42.81 -15.41 -44.55
C ALA A 179 41.68 -16.45 -44.65
N LYS A 180 40.45 -16.14 -44.35
CA LYS A 180 39.26 -16.99 -44.54
C LYS A 180 38.76 -17.04 -46.00
N GLY A 181 39.43 -16.32 -46.93
CA GLY A 181 39.12 -16.32 -48.35
C GLY A 181 38.11 -15.31 -48.83
N TYR A 182 37.65 -14.36 -47.95
CA TYR A 182 36.78 -13.29 -48.40
C TYR A 182 37.56 -12.23 -49.16
N SER A 183 37.01 -11.72 -50.26
CA SER A 183 37.72 -10.76 -51.14
C SER A 183 37.24 -9.30 -50.90
N ARG A 184 36.06 -9.08 -50.38
CA ARG A 184 35.41 -7.78 -50.29
C ARG A 184 34.70 -7.56 -48.96
N ALA A 185 34.69 -6.31 -48.50
CA ALA A 185 33.89 -5.87 -47.35
C ALA A 185 33.27 -4.51 -47.67
N ILE A 186 32.20 -4.16 -46.94
CA ILE A 186 31.59 -2.84 -46.94
C ILE A 186 31.96 -2.19 -45.65
N VAL A 187 32.66 -1.06 -45.70
CA VAL A 187 33.15 -0.29 -44.58
C VAL A 187 32.57 1.10 -44.62
N ASP A 188 31.76 1.45 -43.58
CA ASP A 188 31.08 2.78 -43.48
C ASP A 188 30.25 3.15 -44.73
N GLY A 189 29.73 2.10 -45.43
CA GLY A 189 28.95 2.22 -46.68
C GLY A 189 29.74 2.02 -47.95
N ASP A 190 31.08 2.09 -47.93
CA ASP A 190 31.91 1.94 -49.09
C ASP A 190 32.38 0.49 -49.35
N LEU A 191 32.25 -0.01 -50.55
CA LEU A 191 32.72 -1.32 -50.93
C LEU A 191 34.25 -1.31 -51.14
N ILE A 192 34.98 -2.08 -50.34
CA ILE A 192 36.44 -2.16 -50.35
C ILE A 192 36.93 -3.57 -50.72
N GLN A 193 38.18 -3.69 -51.22
CA GLN A 193 38.88 -4.95 -51.40
C GLN A 193 39.70 -5.26 -50.14
N LEU A 194 39.53 -6.49 -49.55
CA LEU A 194 40.24 -6.90 -48.37
C LEU A 194 41.75 -7.13 -48.58
N ALA A 195 42.21 -7.15 -49.83
CA ALA A 195 43.61 -7.19 -50.18
C ALA A 195 44.34 -5.84 -49.85
N GLU A 196 43.63 -4.74 -49.90
CA GLU A 196 44.11 -3.41 -49.56
C GLU A 196 43.11 -2.68 -48.63
N PRO A 197 43.06 -3.07 -47.34
CA PRO A 197 42.08 -2.50 -46.45
C PRO A 197 42.40 -1.05 -46.08
N PRO A 198 41.40 -0.18 -45.90
CA PRO A 198 41.59 1.19 -45.52
C PRO A 198 42.13 1.30 -44.06
N VAL A 199 42.92 2.34 -43.80
CA VAL A 199 43.34 2.67 -42.45
C VAL A 199 42.22 3.41 -41.70
N LEU A 200 41.58 2.78 -40.75
CA LEU A 200 40.47 3.31 -40.00
C LEU A 200 40.97 4.14 -38.81
N LYS A 201 40.25 5.22 -38.48
CA LYS A 201 40.58 6.09 -37.32
C LYS A 201 40.04 5.46 -36.03
N LYS A 202 40.91 5.16 -35.06
CA LYS A 202 40.60 4.56 -33.77
C LYS A 202 39.51 5.28 -32.94
N SER A 203 39.36 6.59 -33.12
CA SER A 203 38.41 7.42 -32.38
C SER A 203 37.00 7.49 -32.97
N TYR A 204 36.83 7.03 -34.21
CA TYR A 204 35.53 7.03 -34.89
C TYR A 204 34.83 5.68 -34.73
N LYS A 205 33.53 5.70 -34.85
CA LYS A 205 32.70 4.49 -34.88
C LYS A 205 32.65 4.00 -36.34
N HIS A 206 32.81 2.70 -36.54
CA HIS A 206 32.83 2.08 -37.87
C HIS A 206 31.79 0.97 -37.94
N ASP A 207 31.23 0.79 -39.15
CA ASP A 207 30.37 -0.31 -39.52
C ASP A 207 31.11 -1.14 -40.55
N ILE A 208 31.32 -2.46 -40.29
CA ILE A 208 32.05 -3.36 -41.17
C ILE A 208 31.22 -4.58 -41.46
N ALA A 209 30.92 -4.83 -42.71
CA ALA A 209 30.19 -6.00 -43.17
C ALA A 209 30.97 -6.71 -44.29
N VAL A 210 30.99 -8.05 -44.28
CA VAL A 210 31.70 -8.86 -45.28
C VAL A 210 30.73 -9.31 -46.37
N VAL A 211 31.13 -9.13 -47.64
CA VAL A 211 30.39 -9.66 -48.76
C VAL A 211 30.68 -11.16 -48.86
N VAL A 212 29.69 -11.98 -48.54
CA VAL A 212 29.78 -13.43 -48.57
C VAL A 212 29.60 -13.95 -50.01
N ASP A 213 28.59 -13.46 -50.72
CA ASP A 213 28.32 -13.83 -52.10
C ASP A 213 27.63 -12.70 -52.88
N ARG A 214 27.71 -12.80 -54.20
CA ARG A 214 27.09 -11.88 -55.19
C ARG A 214 26.27 -12.70 -56.16
N LEU A 215 24.98 -12.53 -56.14
CA LEU A 215 24.02 -13.39 -56.80
C LEU A 215 23.14 -12.60 -57.77
N VAL A 216 22.59 -13.30 -58.72
CA VAL A 216 21.54 -12.82 -59.63
C VAL A 216 20.35 -13.76 -59.44
N ALA A 217 19.18 -13.21 -59.15
CA ALA A 217 17.97 -13.99 -58.93
C ALA A 217 17.61 -14.83 -60.20
N GLY A 218 17.32 -16.09 -59.97
CA GLY A 218 16.97 -17.06 -61.00
C GLY A 218 16.58 -18.42 -60.40
N PRO A 219 15.98 -19.33 -61.20
CA PRO A 219 15.38 -20.57 -60.68
C PRO A 219 16.36 -21.59 -60.08
N ASP A 220 17.60 -21.63 -60.52
CA ASP A 220 18.55 -22.72 -60.24
C ASP A 220 19.57 -22.38 -59.10
N ILE A 221 19.36 -21.33 -58.37
CA ILE A 221 20.37 -20.86 -57.40
C ILE A 221 20.02 -21.16 -55.93
N LEU A 222 18.93 -21.88 -55.64
CA LEU A 222 18.44 -22.10 -54.24
C LEU A 222 19.54 -22.68 -53.34
N GLY A 223 20.26 -23.73 -53.78
CA GLY A 223 21.34 -24.31 -52.95
C GLY A 223 22.43 -23.30 -52.61
N ARG A 224 22.88 -22.51 -53.60
CA ARG A 224 23.89 -21.46 -53.42
C ARG A 224 23.43 -20.32 -52.53
N VAL A 225 22.14 -19.93 -52.65
CA VAL A 225 21.53 -18.92 -51.75
C VAL A 225 21.53 -19.44 -50.30
N THR A 226 21.09 -20.71 -50.13
CA THR A 226 21.03 -21.33 -48.79
C THR A 226 22.42 -21.40 -48.14
N ASP A 227 23.44 -21.89 -48.87
CA ASP A 227 24.82 -21.99 -48.37
C ASP A 227 25.41 -20.60 -48.02
N SER A 228 25.12 -19.62 -48.86
CA SER A 228 25.61 -18.22 -48.64
C SER A 228 24.93 -17.54 -47.44
N VAL A 229 23.61 -17.76 -47.24
CA VAL A 229 22.85 -17.27 -46.11
C VAL A 229 23.35 -17.95 -44.81
N GLU A 230 23.54 -19.28 -44.79
CA GLU A 230 24.05 -20.01 -43.65
C GLU A 230 25.44 -19.52 -43.24
N THR A 231 26.33 -19.33 -44.23
CA THR A 231 27.68 -18.78 -44.03
C THR A 231 27.61 -17.40 -43.43
N ALA A 232 26.76 -16.51 -43.96
CA ALA A 232 26.62 -15.13 -43.49
C ALA A 232 26.07 -15.08 -42.05
N LEU A 233 25.06 -15.88 -41.72
CA LEU A 233 24.49 -16.00 -40.37
C LEU A 233 25.53 -16.52 -39.36
N GLY A 234 26.33 -17.53 -39.78
CA GLY A 234 27.42 -18.06 -38.94
C GLY A 234 28.49 -17.02 -38.63
N LEU A 235 28.89 -16.21 -39.59
CA LEU A 235 29.88 -15.15 -39.44
C LEU A 235 29.41 -13.97 -38.57
N ALA A 236 28.20 -13.53 -38.79
CA ALA A 236 27.64 -12.36 -38.12
C ALA A 236 26.82 -12.72 -36.87
N GLY A 237 26.95 -13.95 -36.39
CA GLY A 237 26.27 -14.40 -35.15
C GLY A 237 24.75 -14.39 -35.24
N GLY A 238 24.20 -14.76 -36.38
CA GLY A 238 22.77 -14.96 -36.65
C GLY A 238 22.06 -13.78 -37.30
N VAL A 239 22.80 -12.87 -37.95
CA VAL A 239 22.25 -11.77 -38.75
C VAL A 239 22.83 -11.82 -40.17
N VAL A 240 22.01 -11.67 -41.21
CA VAL A 240 22.44 -11.51 -42.61
C VAL A 240 21.76 -10.28 -43.19
N GLN A 241 22.50 -9.56 -44.02
CA GLN A 241 21.98 -8.43 -44.78
C GLN A 241 22.06 -8.71 -46.24
N VAL A 242 21.07 -8.25 -46.98
CA VAL A 242 21.05 -8.33 -48.45
C VAL A 242 21.07 -6.90 -48.96
N ASN A 243 22.08 -6.64 -49.81
CA ASN A 243 22.24 -5.36 -50.50
C ASN A 243 21.80 -5.53 -51.94
N PHE A 244 20.76 -4.84 -52.35
CA PHE A 244 20.27 -4.80 -53.75
C PHE A 244 21.06 -3.75 -54.50
N VAL A 245 21.62 -4.15 -55.64
CA VAL A 245 22.45 -3.24 -56.46
C VAL A 245 21.67 -2.90 -57.71
N ASP A 246 21.02 -1.76 -57.75
CA ASP A 246 20.32 -1.26 -58.94
C ASP A 246 21.27 -0.62 -59.96
N GLU A 247 20.82 -0.52 -61.23
CA GLU A 247 21.61 0.12 -62.31
C GLU A 247 21.85 1.62 -62.06
N GLU A 248 21.07 2.27 -61.19
CA GLU A 248 21.19 3.71 -60.83
C GLU A 248 22.04 3.97 -59.58
N GLY A 249 22.54 2.94 -58.88
CA GLY A 249 23.49 3.06 -57.77
C GLY A 249 22.89 3.31 -56.40
N ASP A 250 21.58 3.40 -56.25
CA ASP A 250 20.91 3.45 -54.97
C ASP A 250 20.80 2.04 -54.36
N ALA A 251 21.49 1.81 -53.23
CA ALA A 251 21.55 0.51 -52.58
C ALA A 251 20.40 0.37 -51.56
N ALA A 252 19.42 -0.47 -51.89
CA ALA A 252 18.39 -0.87 -50.93
C ALA A 252 18.90 -2.03 -50.06
N TRP A 253 18.74 -1.92 -48.74
CA TRP A 253 19.20 -2.92 -47.77
C TRP A 253 18.01 -3.64 -47.12
N GLN A 254 18.11 -4.96 -47.05
CA GLN A 254 17.17 -5.78 -46.30
C GLN A 254 17.93 -6.64 -45.28
N SER A 255 17.50 -6.65 -44.06
CA SER A 255 18.11 -7.45 -42.99
C SER A 255 17.23 -8.62 -42.60
N PHE A 256 17.85 -9.79 -42.42
CA PHE A 256 17.25 -11.01 -41.95
C PHE A 256 17.98 -11.52 -40.73
N SER A 257 17.33 -12.25 -39.86
CA SER A 257 17.97 -12.75 -38.63
C SER A 257 17.37 -14.08 -38.17
N GLU A 258 18.24 -14.98 -37.73
CA GLU A 258 17.87 -16.16 -36.94
C GLU A 258 17.54 -15.79 -35.50
N LYS A 259 17.98 -14.59 -35.04
CA LYS A 259 17.65 -13.99 -33.75
C LYS A 259 16.52 -13.00 -33.93
N LEU A 260 15.91 -12.61 -32.80
CA LEU A 260 14.90 -11.55 -32.81
C LEU A 260 15.53 -10.23 -33.27
N ALA A 261 15.23 -9.77 -34.47
CA ALA A 261 15.72 -8.52 -35.02
C ALA A 261 14.59 -7.73 -35.71
N CYS A 262 14.70 -6.41 -35.67
CA CYS A 262 13.76 -5.55 -36.40
C CYS A 262 14.07 -5.57 -37.92
N PRO A 263 13.05 -5.76 -38.77
CA PRO A 263 13.25 -5.69 -40.22
C PRO A 263 13.83 -4.38 -40.72
N ASN A 264 13.53 -3.25 -40.00
CA ASN A 264 14.00 -1.93 -40.31
C ASN A 264 15.38 -1.59 -39.65
N GLY A 265 16.10 -2.58 -39.13
CA GLY A 265 17.45 -2.41 -38.60
C GLY A 265 17.55 -1.67 -37.26
N HIS A 266 16.44 -1.44 -36.53
CA HIS A 266 16.49 -0.83 -35.20
C HIS A 266 17.17 -1.76 -34.19
N PRO A 267 18.07 -1.24 -33.34
CA PRO A 267 18.76 -2.06 -32.35
C PRO A 267 17.79 -2.62 -31.32
N LEU A 268 17.88 -3.93 -31.10
CA LEU A 268 17.07 -4.64 -30.10
C LEU A 268 17.96 -5.32 -29.07
N GLN A 269 17.61 -5.20 -27.79
CA GLN A 269 18.30 -5.89 -26.69
C GLN A 269 17.57 -7.17 -26.26
N LEU A 270 16.56 -7.61 -27.02
CA LEU A 270 15.78 -8.81 -26.73
C LEU A 270 16.42 -10.01 -27.46
N THR A 271 17.12 -10.85 -26.70
CA THR A 271 17.79 -12.05 -27.26
C THR A 271 16.89 -13.28 -27.26
N GLU A 272 16.08 -13.45 -26.20
CA GLU A 272 15.18 -14.59 -25.99
C GLU A 272 13.92 -14.14 -25.25
N ILE A 273 12.79 -14.79 -25.58
CA ILE A 273 11.51 -14.57 -24.93
C ILE A 273 11.26 -15.73 -23.97
N GLU A 274 11.58 -15.50 -22.70
CA GLU A 274 11.39 -16.44 -21.60
C GLU A 274 10.56 -15.82 -20.48
N PRO A 275 9.95 -16.58 -19.57
CA PRO A 275 9.21 -16.00 -18.44
C PRO A 275 10.02 -15.04 -17.58
N ARG A 276 11.34 -15.23 -17.44
CA ARG A 276 12.24 -14.32 -16.71
C ARG A 276 12.38 -12.94 -17.40
N THR A 277 12.20 -12.87 -18.71
CA THR A 277 12.25 -11.62 -19.49
C THR A 277 11.13 -10.66 -19.07
N PHE A 278 9.99 -11.17 -18.63
CA PHE A 278 8.84 -10.39 -18.15
C PHE A 278 8.89 -10.09 -16.64
N SER A 279 9.97 -10.43 -15.95
CA SER A 279 10.10 -10.16 -14.53
C SER A 279 10.68 -8.75 -14.28
N PHE A 280 9.93 -7.91 -13.62
CA PHE A 280 10.44 -6.60 -13.15
C PHE A 280 11.35 -6.71 -11.91
N ASN A 281 11.46 -7.91 -11.31
CA ASN A 281 12.37 -8.18 -10.20
C ASN A 281 13.73 -8.73 -10.67
N ALA A 282 13.87 -9.00 -11.97
CA ALA A 282 15.09 -9.52 -12.56
C ALA A 282 15.71 -8.50 -13.54
N PRO A 283 17.04 -8.38 -13.61
CA PRO A 283 17.72 -7.41 -14.50
C PRO A 283 17.39 -7.59 -15.98
N PHE A 284 16.96 -8.79 -16.36
CA PHE A 284 16.60 -9.11 -17.76
C PHE A 284 15.40 -8.30 -18.25
N GLY A 285 14.37 -8.16 -17.44
CA GLY A 285 13.14 -7.46 -17.81
C GLY A 285 12.96 -6.10 -17.16
N ALA A 286 13.58 -5.85 -16.01
CA ALA A 286 13.40 -4.63 -15.24
C ALA A 286 13.86 -3.39 -15.99
N CYS A 287 13.09 -2.32 -15.94
CA CYS A 287 13.51 -1.00 -16.38
C CYS A 287 14.81 -0.58 -15.67
N PRO A 288 15.90 -0.26 -16.38
CA PRO A 288 17.19 0.05 -15.76
C PRO A 288 17.15 1.34 -14.93
N THR A 289 16.32 2.32 -15.31
CA THR A 289 16.22 3.62 -14.63
C THR A 289 15.60 3.52 -13.23
N CYS A 290 14.56 2.69 -13.04
CA CYS A 290 13.89 2.50 -11.74
C CYS A 290 14.16 1.13 -11.14
N SER A 291 15.02 0.31 -11.74
CA SER A 291 15.30 -1.07 -11.27
C SER A 291 14.03 -1.89 -11.02
N GLY A 292 13.00 -1.70 -11.84
CA GLY A 292 11.73 -2.43 -11.77
C GLY A 292 10.74 -1.90 -10.73
N LEU A 293 10.99 -0.76 -10.09
CA LEU A 293 10.06 -0.15 -9.13
C LEU A 293 8.85 0.50 -9.81
N GLY A 294 9.01 0.98 -11.05
CA GLY A 294 7.98 1.74 -11.78
C GLY A 294 7.91 3.21 -11.39
N THR A 295 8.45 3.57 -10.23
CA THR A 295 8.44 4.92 -9.68
C THR A 295 9.84 5.34 -9.26
N ARG A 296 10.03 6.64 -9.04
CA ARG A 296 11.22 7.21 -8.42
C ARG A 296 10.85 8.35 -7.50
N MET A 297 11.68 8.58 -6.49
CA MET A 297 11.57 9.79 -5.69
C MET A 297 12.11 10.97 -6.49
N ALA A 298 11.30 11.99 -6.65
CA ALA A 298 11.69 13.25 -7.30
C ALA A 298 11.31 14.42 -6.40
N VAL A 299 12.09 15.48 -6.47
CA VAL A 299 11.80 16.69 -5.70
C VAL A 299 10.54 17.34 -6.24
N ASP A 300 9.62 17.65 -5.33
CA ASP A 300 8.39 18.38 -5.63
C ASP A 300 8.58 19.86 -5.33
N VAL A 301 8.46 20.68 -6.38
CA VAL A 301 8.67 22.12 -6.29
C VAL A 301 7.68 22.79 -5.32
N ASP A 302 6.44 22.30 -5.26
CA ASP A 302 5.42 22.86 -4.37
C ASP A 302 5.76 22.64 -2.88
N LEU A 303 6.53 21.59 -2.57
CA LEU A 303 7.02 21.32 -1.21
C LEU A 303 8.26 22.17 -0.85
N LEU A 304 8.96 22.72 -1.84
CA LEU A 304 10.12 23.58 -1.63
C LEU A 304 9.72 25.02 -1.28
N LEU A 305 8.55 25.43 -1.71
CA LEU A 305 8.08 26.80 -1.59
C LEU A 305 7.13 26.96 -0.41
N GLY A 306 7.24 28.09 0.27
CA GLY A 306 6.27 28.54 1.27
C GLY A 306 5.15 29.35 0.64
N ASP A 307 4.66 30.38 1.34
CA ASP A 307 3.70 31.34 0.77
C ASP A 307 4.33 32.09 -0.40
N ASP A 308 3.76 32.00 -1.60
CA ASP A 308 4.24 32.63 -2.83
C ASP A 308 4.14 34.17 -2.82
N ALA A 309 3.41 34.73 -1.84
CA ALA A 309 3.39 36.15 -1.55
C ALA A 309 4.69 36.64 -0.90
N LEU A 310 5.48 35.74 -0.30
CA LEU A 310 6.79 36.04 0.25
C LEU A 310 7.84 36.16 -0.86
N SER A 311 8.86 36.97 -0.59
CA SER A 311 10.06 37.09 -1.43
C SER A 311 11.10 36.01 -1.04
N ILE A 312 12.17 35.88 -1.83
CA ILE A 312 13.28 34.99 -1.54
C ILE A 312 13.94 35.38 -0.21
N ARG A 313 14.09 36.66 0.07
CA ARG A 313 14.69 37.19 1.31
C ARG A 313 13.78 36.98 2.53
N GLU A 314 12.47 37.01 2.36
CA GLU A 314 11.49 36.70 3.40
C GLU A 314 11.33 35.19 3.65
N GLY A 315 11.98 34.35 2.82
CA GLY A 315 12.10 32.93 3.09
C GLY A 315 11.10 32.05 2.37
N VAL A 316 10.65 32.42 1.17
CA VAL A 316 9.79 31.56 0.34
C VAL A 316 10.41 30.18 0.07
N ILE A 317 11.77 30.07 0.02
CA ILE A 317 12.47 28.80 -0.19
C ILE A 317 12.70 28.12 1.16
N VAL A 318 11.78 27.26 1.52
CA VAL A 318 11.69 26.61 2.84
C VAL A 318 12.92 25.79 3.22
N PRO A 319 13.52 24.96 2.36
CA PRO A 319 14.67 24.13 2.74
C PRO A 319 15.85 24.92 3.27
N TRP A 320 16.07 26.13 2.81
CA TRP A 320 17.18 26.97 3.24
C TRP A 320 16.90 27.72 4.53
N THR A 321 15.64 28.10 4.79
CA THR A 321 15.24 28.86 5.99
C THR A 321 15.17 28.00 7.23
N THR A 322 14.86 26.71 7.09
CA THR A 322 14.64 25.80 8.24
C THR A 322 15.92 25.21 8.82
N GLN A 323 17.09 25.41 8.20
CA GLN A 323 18.37 24.78 8.59
C GLN A 323 19.32 25.68 9.40
N GLY A 324 18.87 26.85 9.78
CA GLY A 324 19.66 27.79 10.59
C GLY A 324 20.22 28.95 9.79
N LYS A 325 20.50 30.05 10.52
CA LYS A 325 20.88 31.34 9.93
C LYS A 325 22.14 31.31 9.03
N GLY A 326 23.10 30.42 9.36
CA GLY A 326 24.35 30.34 8.60
C GLY A 326 24.22 29.79 7.18
N LEU A 327 23.37 28.77 7.00
CA LEU A 327 23.10 28.16 5.67
C LEU A 327 22.30 29.12 4.80
N PHE A 328 21.28 29.77 5.37
CA PHE A 328 20.49 30.77 4.67
C PHE A 328 21.36 31.91 4.15
N GLN A 329 22.26 32.46 4.98
CA GLN A 329 23.20 33.51 4.56
C GLN A 329 24.16 33.09 3.46
N TYR A 330 24.55 31.81 3.43
CA TYR A 330 25.39 31.29 2.34
C TYR A 330 24.64 31.28 1.01
N TYR A 331 23.41 30.74 0.98
CA TYR A 331 22.60 30.72 -0.24
C TYR A 331 22.10 32.11 -0.64
N GLU A 332 21.81 33.00 0.32
CA GLU A 332 21.44 34.40 0.07
C GLU A 332 22.54 35.11 -0.74
N ARG A 333 23.80 34.93 -0.38
CA ARG A 333 24.96 35.50 -1.13
C ARG A 333 25.06 34.94 -2.55
N LEU A 334 24.81 33.66 -2.75
CA LEU A 334 24.78 33.04 -4.07
C LEU A 334 23.64 33.62 -4.92
N LEU A 335 22.47 33.81 -4.33
CA LEU A 335 21.31 34.39 -4.96
C LEU A 335 21.48 35.88 -5.24
N GLU A 336 22.22 36.63 -4.41
CA GLU A 336 22.62 38.02 -4.71
C GLU A 336 23.50 38.10 -5.99
N GLY A 337 24.41 37.13 -6.14
CA GLY A 337 25.19 36.97 -7.37
C GLY A 337 24.32 36.70 -8.59
N LEU A 338 23.40 35.72 -8.45
CA LEU A 338 22.46 35.37 -9.51
C LEU A 338 21.50 36.50 -9.85
N SER A 339 21.04 37.26 -8.86
CA SER A 339 20.19 38.43 -9.00
C SER A 339 20.85 39.53 -9.81
N ALA A 340 22.15 39.73 -9.59
CA ALA A 340 22.93 40.70 -10.36
C ALA A 340 23.14 40.27 -11.81
N ASP A 341 23.32 38.96 -12.06
CA ASP A 341 23.57 38.44 -13.42
C ASP A 341 22.27 38.35 -14.25
N LEU A 342 21.10 38.13 -13.61
CA LEU A 342 19.80 37.97 -14.28
C LEU A 342 18.87 39.19 -14.12
N ASP A 343 19.33 40.29 -13.51
CA ASP A 343 18.62 41.57 -13.31
C ASP A 343 17.23 41.38 -12.63
N PHE A 344 17.21 40.82 -11.44
CA PHE A 344 15.99 40.69 -10.61
C PHE A 344 16.27 41.04 -9.14
N SER A 345 15.22 41.38 -8.36
CA SER A 345 15.35 41.69 -6.93
C SER A 345 14.92 40.48 -6.08
N LEU A 346 15.73 40.17 -5.05
CA LEU A 346 15.41 39.14 -4.04
C LEU A 346 14.24 39.54 -3.16
N ASP A 347 13.83 40.79 -3.12
CA ASP A 347 12.70 41.32 -2.35
C ASP A 347 11.38 41.25 -3.15
N THR A 348 11.42 40.78 -4.42
CA THR A 348 10.21 40.61 -5.22
C THR A 348 9.46 39.38 -4.77
N PRO A 349 8.13 39.47 -4.48
CA PRO A 349 7.30 38.31 -4.19
C PRO A 349 7.46 37.21 -5.25
N TRP A 350 7.58 35.94 -4.82
CA TRP A 350 7.85 34.79 -5.69
C TRP A 350 6.88 34.69 -6.87
N ARG A 351 5.57 34.88 -6.61
CA ARG A 351 4.55 34.86 -7.68
C ARG A 351 4.70 35.93 -8.75
N LYS A 352 5.42 37.03 -8.45
CA LYS A 352 5.69 38.15 -9.40
C LYS A 352 7.00 37.98 -10.17
N LEU A 353 7.86 37.02 -9.76
CA LEU A 353 9.09 36.74 -10.49
C LEU A 353 8.78 36.11 -11.86
N PRO A 354 9.46 36.48 -12.93
CA PRO A 354 9.35 35.84 -14.25
C PRO A 354 9.63 34.36 -14.18
N ALA A 355 8.95 33.55 -15.01
CA ALA A 355 9.12 32.10 -15.02
C ALA A 355 10.58 31.65 -15.22
N LYS A 356 11.32 32.34 -16.10
CA LYS A 356 12.75 32.09 -16.35
C LYS A 356 13.61 32.27 -15.09
N ILE A 357 13.33 33.29 -14.27
CA ILE A 357 14.04 33.54 -13.02
C ILE A 357 13.70 32.47 -11.98
N ARG A 358 12.41 32.13 -11.84
CA ARG A 358 11.98 31.02 -10.96
C ARG A 358 12.65 29.71 -11.34
N GLU A 359 12.71 29.38 -12.63
CA GLU A 359 13.39 28.19 -13.14
C GLU A 359 14.90 28.21 -12.81
N ALA A 360 15.57 29.33 -13.03
CA ALA A 360 17.01 29.51 -12.72
C ALA A 360 17.27 29.29 -11.20
N VAL A 361 16.43 29.82 -10.32
CA VAL A 361 16.57 29.64 -8.88
C VAL A 361 16.31 28.17 -8.48
N LEU A 362 15.32 27.53 -9.09
CA LEU A 362 14.96 26.15 -8.75
C LEU A 362 15.98 25.15 -9.30
N ARG A 363 16.41 25.25 -10.55
CA ARG A 363 17.26 24.26 -11.23
C ARG A 363 18.73 24.61 -11.33
N GLY A 364 19.07 25.88 -11.24
CA GLY A 364 20.47 26.36 -11.22
C GLY A 364 21.21 26.29 -12.53
N ASP A 365 20.79 25.59 -13.54
CA ASP A 365 21.29 25.43 -14.93
C ASP A 365 22.76 25.80 -15.17
N ASN A 366 23.69 25.39 -14.27
CA ASN A 366 25.11 25.66 -14.29
C ASN A 366 25.52 27.15 -14.28
N TYR A 367 24.68 28.05 -13.74
CA TYR A 367 25.06 29.46 -13.59
C TYR A 367 26.32 29.59 -12.73
N LYS A 368 27.33 30.36 -13.26
CA LYS A 368 28.50 30.76 -12.50
C LYS A 368 28.25 32.15 -11.96
N VAL A 369 28.02 32.26 -10.68
CA VAL A 369 27.73 33.52 -9.99
C VAL A 369 28.96 34.09 -9.32
N THR A 370 29.10 35.42 -9.30
CA THR A 370 30.15 36.12 -8.56
C THR A 370 29.65 36.51 -7.19
N VAL A 371 30.16 35.81 -6.15
CA VAL A 371 29.81 36.09 -4.76
C VAL A 371 30.70 37.18 -4.21
N LYS A 372 30.10 38.25 -3.64
CA LYS A 372 30.77 39.32 -2.91
C LYS A 372 30.43 39.25 -1.43
N PHE A 373 31.43 39.21 -0.56
CA PHE A 373 31.20 39.24 0.87
C PHE A 373 32.31 39.99 1.61
N LYS A 374 31.99 40.57 2.78
CA LYS A 374 32.99 41.15 3.67
C LYS A 374 33.46 40.10 4.66
N ASN A 375 34.79 39.90 4.72
CA ASN A 375 35.36 38.99 5.70
C ASN A 375 35.29 39.61 7.13
N ARG A 376 35.66 38.83 8.15
CA ARG A 376 35.67 39.27 9.58
C ARG A 376 36.55 40.53 9.83
N TYR A 377 37.43 40.90 8.89
CA TYR A 377 38.28 42.09 8.97
C TYR A 377 37.73 43.28 8.13
N GLY A 378 36.49 43.17 7.63
CA GLY A 378 35.84 44.23 6.83
C GLY A 378 36.30 44.33 5.37
N ARG A 379 37.24 43.46 4.91
CA ARG A 379 37.73 43.50 3.52
C ARG A 379 36.72 42.80 2.60
N GLU A 380 36.41 43.44 1.47
CA GLU A 380 35.58 42.88 0.43
C GLU A 380 36.32 41.77 -0.31
N MET A 381 35.75 40.61 -0.35
CA MET A 381 36.24 39.42 -1.06
C MET A 381 35.27 39.05 -2.19
N ARG A 382 35.84 38.60 -3.31
CA ARG A 382 35.06 38.14 -4.48
C ARG A 382 35.54 36.76 -4.90
N TYR A 383 34.60 35.84 -5.17
CA TYR A 383 34.95 34.56 -5.77
C TYR A 383 33.81 34.09 -6.68
N ALA A 384 34.15 33.33 -7.72
CA ALA A 384 33.18 32.70 -8.59
C ALA A 384 32.75 31.35 -8.00
N SER A 385 31.45 31.09 -7.97
CA SER A 385 30.88 29.83 -7.52
C SER A 385 29.82 29.37 -8.50
N GLY A 386 29.64 28.05 -8.61
CA GLY A 386 28.49 27.47 -9.31
C GLY A 386 27.23 27.60 -8.43
N PHE A 387 26.11 27.95 -9.03
CA PHE A 387 24.81 27.91 -8.39
C PHE A 387 24.07 26.65 -8.85
N GLU A 388 23.92 25.70 -7.96
CA GLU A 388 23.32 24.39 -8.27
C GLU A 388 21.78 24.38 -8.35
N GLY A 389 21.10 25.40 -7.77
CA GLY A 389 19.64 25.44 -7.64
C GLY A 389 19.11 24.66 -6.45
N VAL A 390 17.83 24.91 -6.11
CA VAL A 390 17.18 24.29 -4.94
C VAL A 390 16.92 22.80 -5.17
N VAL A 391 16.44 22.43 -6.37
CA VAL A 391 16.08 21.05 -6.71
C VAL A 391 17.29 20.12 -6.69
N PRO A 392 18.39 20.39 -7.43
CA PRO A 392 19.59 19.56 -7.38
C PRO A 392 20.24 19.52 -5.98
N TYR A 393 20.15 20.62 -5.22
CA TYR A 393 20.61 20.64 -3.84
C TYR A 393 19.89 19.62 -2.97
N ILE A 394 18.54 19.56 -3.03
CA ILE A 394 17.75 18.62 -2.24
C ILE A 394 17.99 17.18 -2.69
N GLU A 395 18.03 16.92 -4.01
CA GLU A 395 18.34 15.59 -4.56
C GLU A 395 19.70 15.09 -4.05
N ARG A 396 20.72 15.93 -4.11
CA ARG A 396 22.06 15.59 -3.62
C ARG A 396 22.07 15.32 -2.11
N GLN A 397 21.42 16.16 -1.32
CA GLN A 397 21.33 15.96 0.13
C GLN A 397 20.61 14.67 0.51
N TRP A 398 19.56 14.32 -0.21
CA TRP A 398 18.80 13.08 0.02
C TRP A 398 19.61 11.84 -0.38
N LEU A 399 20.31 11.88 -1.51
CA LEU A 399 21.17 10.79 -1.97
C LEU A 399 22.38 10.56 -1.06
N GLN A 400 22.96 11.62 -0.50
CA GLN A 400 24.11 11.58 0.38
C GLN A 400 23.77 11.40 1.86
N ALA A 401 22.50 11.26 2.22
CA ALA A 401 22.07 11.09 3.60
C ALA A 401 22.59 9.76 4.19
N GLU A 402 23.43 9.85 5.22
CA GLU A 402 24.06 8.72 5.90
C GLU A 402 23.17 8.09 6.99
N SER A 403 22.17 8.81 7.48
CA SER A 403 21.24 8.34 8.50
C SER A 403 19.78 8.39 8.04
N ASP A 404 18.94 7.49 8.60
CA ASP A 404 17.50 7.49 8.33
C ASP A 404 16.82 8.80 8.73
N THR A 405 17.29 9.43 9.79
CA THR A 405 16.78 10.74 10.24
C THR A 405 17.08 11.83 9.22
N GLN A 406 18.29 11.85 8.64
CA GLN A 406 18.63 12.79 7.57
C GLN A 406 17.84 12.48 6.31
N ARG A 407 17.71 11.21 5.94
CA ARG A 407 16.93 10.78 4.77
C ARG A 407 15.44 11.17 4.92
N GLN A 408 14.86 11.00 6.10
CA GLN A 408 13.49 11.46 6.38
C GLN A 408 13.35 12.98 6.30
N ARG A 409 14.34 13.71 6.82
CA ARG A 409 14.37 15.17 6.78
C ARG A 409 14.36 15.73 5.36
N TRP A 410 15.12 15.14 4.45
CA TRP A 410 15.15 15.56 3.06
C TRP A 410 14.00 14.95 2.25
N GLY A 411 13.57 13.73 2.60
CA GLY A 411 12.45 13.04 1.99
C GLY A 411 11.12 13.78 2.05
N GLN A 412 10.93 14.70 3.03
CA GLN A 412 9.74 15.54 3.12
C GLN A 412 9.55 16.50 1.92
N TYR A 413 10.58 16.71 1.10
CA TYR A 413 10.53 17.54 -0.10
C TYR A 413 10.44 16.72 -1.39
N LEU A 414 10.39 15.39 -1.28
CA LEU A 414 10.31 14.50 -2.42
C LEU A 414 8.94 13.84 -2.49
N ARG A 415 8.52 13.58 -3.71
CA ARG A 415 7.32 12.81 -4.03
C ARG A 415 7.71 11.61 -4.88
N GLU A 416 6.98 10.53 -4.69
CA GLU A 416 7.05 9.38 -5.58
C GLU A 416 6.32 9.71 -6.88
N VAL A 417 7.06 9.68 -8.00
CA VAL A 417 6.52 9.96 -9.35
C VAL A 417 6.75 8.76 -10.27
N PRO A 418 5.91 8.55 -11.29
CA PRO A 418 6.16 7.52 -12.29
C PRO A 418 7.55 7.68 -12.93
N CYS A 419 8.24 6.58 -13.14
CA CYS A 419 9.55 6.58 -13.79
C CYS A 419 9.43 7.12 -15.23
N PRO A 420 10.21 8.14 -15.63
CA PRO A 420 10.07 8.76 -16.94
C PRO A 420 10.45 7.80 -18.09
N ALA A 421 11.30 6.81 -17.84
CA ALA A 421 11.74 5.86 -18.87
C ALA A 421 10.69 4.77 -19.14
N CYS A 422 10.02 4.23 -18.12
CA CYS A 422 9.01 3.19 -18.29
C CYS A 422 7.59 3.66 -18.00
N GLN A 423 7.38 4.92 -17.65
CA GLN A 423 6.07 5.52 -17.37
C GLN A 423 5.21 4.71 -16.37
N GLY A 424 5.87 4.10 -15.37
CA GLY A 424 5.20 3.27 -14.37
C GLY A 424 5.15 1.76 -14.70
N ASN A 425 5.45 1.36 -15.93
CA ASN A 425 5.29 -0.03 -16.41
C ASN A 425 6.35 -1.01 -15.87
N ARG A 426 7.37 -0.55 -15.14
CA ARG A 426 8.41 -1.36 -14.47
C ARG A 426 9.36 -2.13 -15.38
N LEU A 427 9.02 -2.36 -16.64
CA LEU A 427 9.72 -3.18 -17.62
C LEU A 427 10.46 -2.35 -18.66
N LYS A 428 11.40 -2.99 -19.38
CA LYS A 428 12.09 -2.41 -20.53
C LYS A 428 11.14 -2.22 -21.71
N PRO A 429 11.38 -1.23 -22.60
CA PRO A 429 10.55 -1.01 -23.79
C PRO A 429 10.43 -2.23 -24.71
N GLU A 430 11.53 -2.99 -24.87
CA GLU A 430 11.56 -4.17 -25.71
C GLU A 430 10.67 -5.31 -25.15
N VAL A 431 10.57 -5.41 -23.84
CA VAL A 431 9.70 -6.38 -23.15
C VAL A 431 8.23 -5.97 -23.27
N LEU A 432 7.95 -4.67 -23.18
CA LEU A 432 6.61 -4.11 -23.34
C LEU A 432 6.10 -4.24 -24.78
N ALA A 433 7.01 -4.33 -25.76
CA ALA A 433 6.69 -4.54 -27.16
C ALA A 433 6.37 -6.00 -27.52
N VAL A 434 6.36 -6.93 -26.55
CA VAL A 434 5.84 -8.29 -26.74
C VAL A 434 4.36 -8.29 -26.40
N LEU A 435 3.52 -8.53 -27.41
CA LEU A 435 2.06 -8.36 -27.30
C LEU A 435 1.32 -9.70 -27.38
N VAL A 436 0.28 -9.85 -26.58
CA VAL A 436 -0.75 -10.88 -26.69
C VAL A 436 -2.04 -10.19 -27.11
N HIS A 437 -2.55 -10.51 -28.29
CA HIS A 437 -3.72 -9.82 -28.88
C HIS A 437 -3.62 -8.29 -28.85
N GLY A 438 -2.45 -7.75 -29.19
CA GLY A 438 -2.22 -6.31 -29.25
C GLY A 438 -1.94 -5.63 -27.91
N HIS A 439 -1.93 -6.36 -26.78
CA HIS A 439 -1.69 -5.82 -25.47
C HIS A 439 -0.40 -6.32 -24.83
N SER A 440 0.36 -5.41 -24.24
CA SER A 440 1.52 -5.73 -23.40
C SER A 440 1.09 -6.32 -22.05
N ILE A 441 1.99 -7.04 -21.38
CA ILE A 441 1.75 -7.56 -20.04
C ILE A 441 1.47 -6.46 -19.02
N ALA A 442 2.08 -5.27 -19.19
CA ALA A 442 1.87 -4.14 -18.31
C ALA A 442 0.48 -3.52 -18.50
N GLU A 443 0.02 -3.31 -19.74
CA GLU A 443 -1.32 -2.80 -20.01
C GLU A 443 -2.39 -3.68 -19.38
N VAL A 444 -2.31 -5.00 -19.56
CA VAL A 444 -3.26 -5.92 -18.94
C VAL A 444 -3.15 -5.90 -17.40
N SER A 445 -1.94 -5.73 -16.85
CA SER A 445 -1.75 -5.59 -15.39
C SER A 445 -2.35 -4.29 -14.82
N HIS A 446 -2.55 -3.27 -15.64
CA HIS A 446 -3.19 -2.00 -15.26
C HIS A 446 -4.71 -2.02 -15.39
N LEU A 447 -5.28 -3.00 -16.06
CA LEU A 447 -6.74 -3.20 -16.10
C LEU A 447 -7.28 -3.49 -14.70
N SER A 448 -8.55 -3.16 -14.45
CA SER A 448 -9.24 -3.67 -13.27
C SER A 448 -9.29 -5.19 -13.30
N LEU A 449 -9.40 -5.85 -12.14
CA LEU A 449 -9.50 -7.31 -12.10
C LEU A 449 -10.70 -7.82 -12.90
N GLY A 450 -11.80 -7.06 -12.94
CA GLY A 450 -12.94 -7.35 -13.79
C GLY A 450 -12.60 -7.31 -15.28
N ASP A 451 -12.01 -6.21 -15.74
CA ASP A 451 -11.61 -6.04 -17.14
C ASP A 451 -10.51 -7.03 -17.55
N ALA A 452 -9.56 -7.32 -16.62
CA ALA A 452 -8.52 -8.31 -16.86
C ALA A 452 -9.09 -9.74 -17.03
N ARG A 453 -10.11 -10.10 -16.22
CA ARG A 453 -10.82 -11.36 -16.39
C ARG A 453 -11.52 -11.42 -17.76
N ASP A 454 -12.24 -10.36 -18.12
CA ASP A 454 -12.97 -10.30 -19.38
C ASP A 454 -12.00 -10.36 -20.56
N PHE A 455 -10.86 -9.67 -20.51
CA PHE A 455 -9.78 -9.80 -21.48
C PHE A 455 -9.32 -11.26 -21.62
N MET A 456 -9.02 -11.95 -20.51
CA MET A 456 -8.57 -13.34 -20.53
C MET A 456 -9.65 -14.33 -21.01
N GLN A 457 -10.95 -14.00 -20.86
CA GLN A 457 -12.05 -14.82 -21.36
C GLN A 457 -12.29 -14.64 -22.85
N LEU A 458 -12.13 -13.42 -23.37
CA LEU A 458 -12.43 -13.04 -24.74
C LEU A 458 -11.25 -13.23 -25.71
N LEU A 459 -10.10 -13.73 -25.24
CA LEU A 459 -8.95 -14.00 -26.08
C LEU A 459 -9.32 -14.96 -27.24
N GLN A 460 -9.18 -14.47 -28.48
CA GLN A 460 -9.35 -15.29 -29.70
C GLN A 460 -8.02 -15.97 -30.03
N LEU A 461 -7.87 -17.23 -29.69
CA LEU A 461 -6.64 -17.98 -29.88
C LEU A 461 -6.76 -18.90 -31.09
N THR A 462 -5.69 -19.06 -31.83
CA THR A 462 -5.56 -20.14 -32.81
C THR A 462 -5.58 -21.51 -32.12
N GLU A 463 -5.88 -22.60 -32.81
CA GLU A 463 -5.89 -23.96 -32.20
C GLU A 463 -4.56 -24.28 -31.51
N ARG A 464 -3.43 -23.89 -32.10
CA ARG A 464 -2.11 -24.08 -31.53
C ARG A 464 -1.92 -23.26 -30.24
N GLU A 465 -2.28 -21.98 -30.26
CA GLU A 465 -2.17 -21.10 -29.07
C GLU A 465 -3.12 -21.56 -27.97
N ALA A 466 -4.34 -21.96 -28.32
CA ALA A 466 -5.31 -22.50 -27.36
C ALA A 466 -4.77 -23.75 -26.66
N HIS A 467 -4.12 -24.67 -27.39
CA HIS A 467 -3.52 -25.85 -26.79
C HIS A 467 -2.35 -25.51 -25.85
N ILE A 468 -1.50 -24.56 -26.24
CA ILE A 468 -0.34 -24.10 -25.43
C ILE A 468 -0.81 -23.36 -24.15
N ALA A 469 -1.81 -22.51 -24.28
CA ALA A 469 -2.24 -21.59 -23.22
C ALA A 469 -3.32 -22.17 -22.29
N ALA A 470 -3.96 -23.29 -22.63
CA ALA A 470 -5.14 -23.82 -21.94
C ALA A 470 -4.99 -23.90 -20.42
N GLN A 471 -3.92 -24.51 -19.93
CA GLN A 471 -3.70 -24.69 -18.51
C GLN A 471 -3.38 -23.35 -17.81
N VAL A 472 -2.55 -22.53 -18.43
CA VAL A 472 -2.14 -21.21 -17.90
C VAL A 472 -3.33 -20.28 -17.79
N LEU A 473 -4.17 -20.22 -18.81
CA LEU A 473 -5.40 -19.40 -18.83
C LEU A 473 -6.40 -19.87 -17.77
N ARG A 474 -6.52 -21.19 -17.58
CA ARG A 474 -7.39 -21.75 -16.52
C ARG A 474 -6.94 -21.23 -15.14
N GLU A 475 -5.64 -21.29 -14.84
CA GLU A 475 -5.09 -20.84 -13.56
C GLU A 475 -5.27 -19.33 -13.34
N ILE A 476 -5.06 -18.53 -14.40
CA ILE A 476 -5.28 -17.06 -14.33
C ILE A 476 -6.76 -16.76 -14.06
N ARG A 477 -7.67 -17.38 -14.82
CA ARG A 477 -9.12 -17.15 -14.69
C ARG A 477 -9.65 -17.51 -13.31
N VAL A 478 -9.30 -18.68 -12.82
CA VAL A 478 -9.72 -19.14 -11.48
C VAL A 478 -9.28 -18.17 -10.40
N ARG A 479 -8.02 -17.71 -10.43
CA ARG A 479 -7.51 -16.75 -9.43
C ARG A 479 -8.16 -15.37 -9.55
N LEU A 480 -8.41 -14.90 -10.77
CA LEU A 480 -9.13 -13.65 -11.01
C LEU A 480 -10.57 -13.74 -10.48
N ASP A 481 -11.26 -14.85 -10.74
CA ASP A 481 -12.62 -15.07 -10.26
C ASP A 481 -12.70 -15.06 -8.74
N PHE A 482 -11.76 -15.68 -8.03
CA PHE A 482 -11.71 -15.61 -6.56
C PHE A 482 -11.51 -14.19 -6.03
N LEU A 483 -10.61 -13.41 -6.64
CA LEU A 483 -10.42 -12.00 -6.26
C LEU A 483 -11.69 -11.16 -6.47
N ILE A 484 -12.43 -11.45 -7.53
CA ILE A 484 -13.71 -10.79 -7.83
C ILE A 484 -14.80 -11.20 -6.84
N GLN A 485 -14.86 -12.49 -6.47
CA GLN A 485 -15.81 -13.01 -5.49
C GLN A 485 -15.65 -12.38 -4.11
N VAL A 486 -14.40 -12.10 -3.68
CA VAL A 486 -14.15 -11.39 -2.42
C VAL A 486 -14.32 -9.86 -2.53
N GLY A 487 -14.90 -9.35 -3.63
CA GLY A 487 -15.25 -7.92 -3.76
C GLY A 487 -14.12 -7.01 -4.20
N LEU A 488 -13.02 -7.52 -4.78
CA LEU A 488 -11.84 -6.73 -5.19
C LEU A 488 -11.85 -6.34 -6.68
N THR A 489 -12.99 -6.34 -7.33
CA THR A 489 -13.15 -6.10 -8.79
C THR A 489 -12.44 -4.83 -9.29
N TYR A 490 -12.39 -3.78 -8.45
CA TYR A 490 -11.83 -2.46 -8.77
C TYR A 490 -10.30 -2.37 -8.69
N LEU A 491 -9.63 -3.32 -8.05
CA LEU A 491 -8.17 -3.35 -7.99
C LEU A 491 -7.57 -3.72 -9.35
N ASN A 492 -6.29 -3.41 -9.52
CA ASN A 492 -5.49 -3.87 -10.66
C ASN A 492 -4.29 -4.69 -10.20
N LEU A 493 -3.74 -5.53 -11.09
CA LEU A 493 -2.63 -6.43 -10.78
C LEU A 493 -1.30 -5.68 -10.54
N SER A 494 -1.15 -4.48 -11.11
CA SER A 494 0.06 -3.65 -10.96
C SER A 494 0.12 -2.89 -9.65
N ARG A 495 -0.99 -2.80 -8.88
CA ARG A 495 -1.07 -2.04 -7.63
C ARG A 495 -0.09 -2.58 -6.60
N SER A 496 0.70 -1.68 -6.02
CA SER A 496 1.68 -2.01 -5.00
C SER A 496 1.01 -2.56 -3.74
N ALA A 497 1.55 -3.64 -3.19
CA ALA A 497 1.06 -4.24 -1.93
C ALA A 497 1.08 -3.26 -0.75
N GLY A 498 2.07 -2.36 -0.71
CA GLY A 498 2.19 -1.35 0.34
C GLY A 498 1.12 -0.26 0.32
N SER A 499 0.37 -0.13 -0.79
CA SER A 499 -0.74 0.83 -0.95
C SER A 499 -2.12 0.24 -0.64
N LEU A 500 -2.19 -1.06 -0.32
CA LEU A 500 -3.44 -1.73 0.01
C LEU A 500 -3.88 -1.37 1.44
N SER A 501 -5.17 -1.21 1.64
CA SER A 501 -5.76 -1.19 2.98
C SER A 501 -5.61 -2.56 3.66
N GLY A 502 -5.72 -2.59 4.99
CA GLY A 502 -5.66 -3.85 5.76
C GLY A 502 -6.68 -4.88 5.26
N GLY A 503 -7.93 -4.46 5.05
CA GLY A 503 -8.99 -5.32 4.54
C GLY A 503 -8.77 -5.79 3.09
N GLU A 504 -8.23 -4.94 2.19
CA GLU A 504 -7.87 -5.37 0.83
C GLU A 504 -6.78 -6.45 0.85
N ALA A 505 -5.73 -6.26 1.64
CA ALA A 505 -4.65 -7.23 1.76
C ALA A 505 -5.13 -8.58 2.35
N GLN A 506 -6.01 -8.53 3.34
CA GLN A 506 -6.63 -9.71 3.95
C GLN A 506 -7.48 -10.49 2.95
N ARG A 507 -8.33 -9.81 2.18
CA ARG A 507 -9.17 -10.45 1.13
C ARG A 507 -8.35 -11.05 0.00
N ILE A 508 -7.24 -10.43 -0.39
CA ILE A 508 -6.30 -11.02 -1.36
C ILE A 508 -5.75 -12.35 -0.83
N ARG A 509 -5.36 -12.41 0.45
CA ARG A 509 -4.90 -13.67 1.06
C ARG A 509 -6.02 -14.72 1.12
N LEU A 510 -7.23 -14.31 1.52
CA LEU A 510 -8.39 -15.19 1.53
C LEU A 510 -8.62 -15.78 0.14
N ALA A 511 -8.66 -14.96 -0.92
CA ALA A 511 -8.83 -15.42 -2.29
C ALA A 511 -7.71 -16.39 -2.73
N THR A 512 -6.47 -16.14 -2.32
CA THR A 512 -5.33 -17.02 -2.63
C THR A 512 -5.46 -18.37 -1.93
N GLN A 513 -5.94 -18.40 -0.68
CA GLN A 513 -6.15 -19.64 0.08
C GLN A 513 -7.30 -20.49 -0.50
N ILE A 514 -8.41 -19.85 -0.89
CA ILE A 514 -9.51 -20.54 -1.57
C ILE A 514 -9.03 -21.14 -2.88
N GLY A 515 -8.23 -20.39 -3.65
CA GLY A 515 -7.63 -20.86 -4.89
C GLY A 515 -6.71 -22.07 -4.75
N SER A 516 -6.20 -22.33 -3.55
CA SER A 516 -5.39 -23.53 -3.27
C SER A 516 -6.21 -24.83 -3.22
N GLY A 517 -7.54 -24.75 -3.05
CA GLY A 517 -8.43 -25.91 -3.00
C GLY A 517 -8.17 -26.87 -1.84
N LEU A 518 -7.56 -26.37 -0.76
CA LEU A 518 -7.28 -27.19 0.44
C LEU A 518 -8.57 -27.59 1.15
N THR A 519 -8.62 -28.84 1.61
CA THR A 519 -9.74 -29.42 2.35
C THR A 519 -9.29 -29.94 3.71
N GLY A 520 -10.20 -29.97 4.69
CA GLY A 520 -9.88 -30.42 6.05
C GLY A 520 -8.95 -29.48 6.82
N VAL A 521 -8.93 -28.20 6.48
CA VAL A 521 -8.10 -27.16 7.11
C VAL A 521 -8.95 -26.35 8.09
N LEU A 522 -8.32 -25.87 9.16
CA LEU A 522 -8.88 -24.89 10.08
C LEU A 522 -8.43 -23.48 9.66
N TYR A 523 -9.36 -22.66 9.17
CA TYR A 523 -9.11 -21.26 8.87
C TYR A 523 -9.52 -20.39 10.05
N VAL A 524 -8.65 -19.49 10.47
CA VAL A 524 -8.95 -18.49 11.51
C VAL A 524 -8.81 -17.09 10.89
N LEU A 525 -9.92 -16.35 10.86
CA LEU A 525 -10.03 -15.05 10.22
C LEU A 525 -10.32 -13.96 11.26
N ASP A 526 -9.67 -12.81 11.13
CA ASP A 526 -9.84 -11.63 11.99
C ASP A 526 -10.61 -10.54 11.24
N GLU A 527 -11.87 -10.35 11.59
CA GLU A 527 -12.75 -9.29 11.06
C GLU A 527 -12.68 -9.12 9.52
N PRO A 528 -12.97 -10.16 8.73
CA PRO A 528 -12.80 -10.10 7.27
C PRO A 528 -13.78 -9.13 6.56
N SER A 529 -14.86 -8.70 7.23
CA SER A 529 -15.84 -7.73 6.72
C SER A 529 -15.36 -6.26 6.77
N ILE A 530 -14.19 -5.99 7.38
CA ILE A 530 -13.66 -4.64 7.58
C ILE A 530 -13.60 -3.83 6.28
N GLY A 531 -14.12 -2.60 6.32
CA GLY A 531 -14.10 -1.66 5.21
C GLY A 531 -14.94 -2.10 4.01
N LEU A 532 -15.84 -3.06 4.20
CA LEU A 532 -16.77 -3.49 3.18
C LEU A 532 -18.11 -2.75 3.27
N HIS A 533 -18.62 -2.37 2.11
CA HIS A 533 -20.01 -2.05 1.97
C HIS A 533 -20.86 -3.33 2.10
N GLN A 534 -22.10 -3.25 2.63
CA GLN A 534 -22.98 -4.41 2.83
C GLN A 534 -23.14 -5.28 1.57
N ARG A 535 -23.22 -4.66 0.39
CA ARG A 535 -23.26 -5.37 -0.88
C ARG A 535 -22.06 -6.30 -1.07
N ASP A 536 -20.86 -5.83 -0.73
CA ASP A 536 -19.61 -6.58 -0.90
C ASP A 536 -19.44 -7.61 0.24
N ASN A 537 -19.99 -7.30 1.44
CA ASN A 537 -20.03 -8.22 2.57
C ASN A 537 -20.84 -9.50 2.26
N ARG A 538 -22.01 -9.38 1.62
CA ARG A 538 -22.79 -10.55 1.17
C ARG A 538 -22.02 -11.46 0.20
N ARG A 539 -21.13 -10.89 -0.63
CA ARG A 539 -20.24 -11.68 -1.50
C ARG A 539 -19.18 -12.41 -0.69
N LEU A 540 -18.59 -11.74 0.30
CA LEU A 540 -17.62 -12.34 1.21
C LEU A 540 -18.27 -13.53 1.97
N ILE A 541 -19.45 -13.36 2.54
CA ILE A 541 -20.17 -14.43 3.26
C ILE A 541 -20.34 -15.67 2.37
N ARG A 542 -20.84 -15.51 1.13
CA ARG A 542 -20.95 -16.63 0.19
C ARG A 542 -19.61 -17.32 -0.08
N THR A 543 -18.53 -16.57 -0.08
CA THR A 543 -17.17 -17.10 -0.26
C THR A 543 -16.73 -17.92 0.94
N LEU A 544 -17.06 -17.49 2.17
CA LEU A 544 -16.80 -18.23 3.40
C LEU A 544 -17.65 -19.51 3.46
N GLU A 545 -18.91 -19.44 3.08
CA GLU A 545 -19.80 -20.61 2.96
C GLU A 545 -19.24 -21.63 1.96
N ALA A 546 -18.80 -21.18 0.77
CA ALA A 546 -18.18 -22.04 -0.22
C ALA A 546 -16.89 -22.72 0.29
N LEU A 547 -16.08 -22.00 1.07
CA LEU A 547 -14.87 -22.54 1.69
C LEU A 547 -15.21 -23.60 2.77
N ARG A 548 -16.26 -23.37 3.57
CA ARG A 548 -16.82 -24.36 4.51
C ARG A 548 -17.29 -25.62 3.77
N ASP A 549 -18.05 -25.43 2.69
CA ASP A 549 -18.68 -26.54 1.94
C ASP A 549 -17.63 -27.45 1.25
N LEU A 550 -16.37 -27.00 1.14
CA LEU A 550 -15.24 -27.83 0.76
C LEU A 550 -14.79 -28.78 1.90
N GLY A 551 -15.41 -28.77 3.06
CA GLY A 551 -15.04 -29.59 4.22
C GLY A 551 -13.97 -28.95 5.09
N ASN A 552 -13.99 -27.62 5.23
CA ASN A 552 -13.10 -26.86 6.10
C ASN A 552 -13.85 -26.33 7.33
N THR A 553 -13.13 -26.18 8.44
CA THR A 553 -13.63 -25.49 9.62
C THR A 553 -13.16 -24.03 9.57
N LEU A 554 -14.10 -23.09 9.71
CA LEU A 554 -13.81 -21.67 9.71
C LEU A 554 -14.13 -21.08 11.09
N ILE A 555 -13.16 -20.43 11.72
CA ILE A 555 -13.37 -19.62 12.91
C ILE A 555 -13.19 -18.16 12.48
N VAL A 556 -14.24 -17.37 12.60
CA VAL A 556 -14.27 -15.97 12.20
C VAL A 556 -14.53 -15.10 13.42
N VAL A 557 -13.60 -14.21 13.77
CA VAL A 557 -13.85 -13.17 14.77
C VAL A 557 -14.58 -12.03 14.06
N GLU A 558 -15.84 -11.76 14.46
CA GLU A 558 -16.68 -10.80 13.75
C GLU A 558 -17.67 -10.05 14.64
N HIS A 559 -18.08 -8.86 14.12
CA HIS A 559 -19.07 -7.99 14.73
C HIS A 559 -20.20 -7.61 13.76
N ASP A 560 -20.11 -8.04 12.52
CA ASP A 560 -21.08 -7.77 11.48
C ASP A 560 -22.32 -8.66 11.63
N GLU A 561 -23.51 -8.05 11.61
CA GLU A 561 -24.78 -8.73 11.82
C GLU A 561 -25.05 -9.82 10.76
N GLU A 562 -24.82 -9.52 9.46
CA GLU A 562 -25.08 -10.49 8.38
C GLU A 562 -24.14 -11.70 8.48
N THR A 563 -22.89 -11.49 8.88
CA THR A 563 -21.92 -12.57 9.08
C THR A 563 -22.28 -13.44 10.29
N ILE A 564 -22.70 -12.82 11.41
CA ILE A 564 -23.16 -13.58 12.60
C ILE A 564 -24.40 -14.39 12.26
N GLN A 565 -25.34 -13.85 11.49
CA GLN A 565 -26.55 -14.53 11.06
C GLN A 565 -26.28 -15.72 10.14
N ALA A 566 -25.26 -15.63 9.29
CA ALA A 566 -24.88 -16.69 8.34
C ALA A 566 -24.08 -17.84 9.01
N ALA A 567 -23.69 -17.69 10.29
CA ALA A 567 -22.90 -18.67 10.99
C ALA A 567 -23.71 -19.93 11.32
N ASP A 568 -23.09 -21.09 11.16
CA ASP A 568 -23.63 -22.39 11.65
C ASP A 568 -23.58 -22.44 13.17
N TRP A 569 -22.59 -21.77 13.78
CA TRP A 569 -22.37 -21.75 15.23
C TRP A 569 -21.82 -20.42 15.69
N VAL A 570 -22.33 -19.86 16.77
CA VAL A 570 -21.91 -18.61 17.34
C VAL A 570 -21.37 -18.80 18.75
N VAL A 571 -20.21 -18.24 19.03
CA VAL A 571 -19.59 -18.20 20.36
C VAL A 571 -19.50 -16.74 20.80
N ASP A 572 -20.28 -16.35 21.80
CA ASP A 572 -20.22 -15.00 22.39
C ASP A 572 -19.32 -15.00 23.62
N ILE A 573 -18.26 -14.19 23.58
CA ILE A 573 -17.27 -14.09 24.65
C ILE A 573 -17.44 -12.76 25.39
N GLY A 574 -17.66 -12.85 26.71
CA GLY A 574 -17.99 -11.70 27.55
C GLY A 574 -17.86 -12.01 29.03
N PRO A 575 -18.78 -11.48 29.85
CA PRO A 575 -19.82 -10.49 29.52
C PRO A 575 -19.28 -9.05 29.38
N GLY A 576 -18.06 -8.78 29.82
CA GLY A 576 -17.39 -7.49 29.75
C GLY A 576 -16.13 -7.51 28.90
N ALA A 577 -15.27 -6.50 29.09
CA ALA A 577 -13.96 -6.38 28.48
C ALA A 577 -12.84 -6.54 29.52
N GLY A 578 -11.63 -6.87 29.09
CA GLY A 578 -10.47 -7.03 30.00
C GLY A 578 -10.71 -8.06 31.09
N VAL A 579 -10.50 -7.69 32.34
CA VAL A 579 -10.68 -8.58 33.51
C VAL A 579 -12.14 -9.00 33.68
N GLY A 580 -13.09 -8.17 33.27
CA GLY A 580 -14.52 -8.48 33.26
C GLY A 580 -15.00 -9.37 32.11
N GLY A 581 -14.10 -9.70 31.19
CA GLY A 581 -14.35 -10.59 30.06
C GLY A 581 -13.79 -11.98 30.25
N GLY A 582 -13.48 -12.67 29.15
CA GLY A 582 -12.75 -13.93 29.14
C GLY A 582 -13.57 -15.16 29.50
N ARG A 583 -14.89 -15.09 29.41
CA ARG A 583 -15.82 -16.25 29.61
C ARG A 583 -16.69 -16.44 28.39
N VAL A 584 -17.08 -17.67 28.11
CA VAL A 584 -18.11 -17.96 27.12
C VAL A 584 -19.48 -17.64 27.74
N VAL A 585 -20.19 -16.69 27.17
CA VAL A 585 -21.54 -16.28 27.53
C VAL A 585 -22.55 -17.16 26.80
N HIS A 586 -22.30 -17.37 25.49
CA HIS A 586 -23.15 -18.21 24.64
C HIS A 586 -22.29 -19.11 23.75
N SER A 587 -22.71 -20.33 23.49
CA SER A 587 -22.13 -21.24 22.49
C SER A 587 -23.26 -22.10 21.90
N GLY A 588 -23.66 -21.83 20.65
CA GLY A 588 -24.80 -22.50 20.03
C GLY A 588 -25.16 -21.91 18.65
N PRO A 589 -26.23 -22.39 18.03
CA PRO A 589 -26.74 -21.84 16.79
C PRO A 589 -27.29 -20.42 16.98
N TYR A 590 -27.39 -19.64 15.86
CA TYR A 590 -27.85 -18.26 15.88
C TYR A 590 -29.19 -18.04 16.61
N ASP A 591 -30.19 -18.90 16.37
CA ASP A 591 -31.52 -18.75 17.00
C ASP A 591 -31.46 -18.88 18.53
N ALA A 592 -30.54 -19.69 19.05
CA ALA A 592 -30.33 -19.83 20.50
C ALA A 592 -29.66 -18.55 21.07
N LEU A 593 -28.76 -17.91 20.34
CA LEU A 593 -28.19 -16.64 20.74
C LEU A 593 -29.24 -15.51 20.87
N LEU A 594 -30.21 -15.48 19.95
CA LEU A 594 -31.31 -14.50 19.99
C LEU A 594 -32.16 -14.66 21.24
N ALA A 595 -32.34 -15.91 21.75
CA ALA A 595 -33.11 -16.22 22.94
C ALA A 595 -32.31 -16.01 24.25
N ASP A 596 -30.99 -15.82 24.18
CA ASP A 596 -30.14 -15.67 25.38
C ASP A 596 -30.19 -14.23 25.92
N GLU A 597 -30.75 -14.06 27.11
CA GLU A 597 -30.87 -12.77 27.81
C GLU A 597 -29.57 -12.34 28.48
N HIS A 598 -28.56 -13.20 28.55
CA HIS A 598 -27.26 -12.87 29.14
C HIS A 598 -26.29 -12.32 28.12
N SER A 599 -26.54 -12.52 26.81
CA SER A 599 -25.71 -12.04 25.71
C SER A 599 -26.07 -10.62 25.31
N ILE A 600 -25.13 -9.70 25.46
CA ILE A 600 -25.28 -8.33 24.96
C ILE A 600 -25.40 -8.34 23.42
N THR A 601 -24.65 -9.21 22.75
CA THR A 601 -24.73 -9.42 21.29
C THR A 601 -26.13 -9.90 20.91
N GLY A 602 -26.64 -10.90 21.64
CA GLY A 602 -28.00 -11.41 21.44
C GLY A 602 -29.08 -10.37 21.67
N ASP A 603 -28.91 -9.46 22.62
CA ASP A 603 -29.82 -8.34 22.87
C ASP A 603 -29.92 -7.39 21.66
N TYR A 604 -28.77 -7.05 21.01
CA TYR A 604 -28.76 -6.21 19.81
C TYR A 604 -29.40 -6.92 18.62
N LEU A 605 -29.01 -8.16 18.36
CA LEU A 605 -29.53 -8.95 17.24
C LEU A 605 -31.02 -9.29 17.37
N ALA A 606 -31.51 -9.50 18.58
CA ALA A 606 -32.93 -9.69 18.85
C ALA A 606 -33.75 -8.39 18.88
N GLY A 607 -33.11 -7.22 18.72
CA GLY A 607 -33.77 -5.91 18.79
C GLY A 607 -34.23 -5.48 20.19
N ARG A 608 -33.81 -6.18 21.27
CA ARG A 608 -34.04 -5.76 22.65
C ARG A 608 -33.22 -4.51 23.02
N ARG A 609 -32.05 -4.37 22.38
CA ARG A 609 -31.25 -3.14 22.36
C ARG A 609 -31.07 -2.64 20.94
N ALA A 610 -31.03 -1.35 20.73
CA ALA A 610 -30.75 -0.73 19.43
C ALA A 610 -30.04 0.60 19.56
N ILE A 611 -29.33 1.01 18.54
CA ILE A 611 -28.84 2.38 18.39
C ILE A 611 -29.95 3.19 17.75
N PRO A 612 -30.59 4.15 18.46
CA PRO A 612 -31.77 4.80 17.94
C PRO A 612 -31.44 5.80 16.84
N THR A 613 -32.30 5.90 15.84
CA THR A 613 -32.24 7.00 14.86
C THR A 613 -32.59 8.34 15.53
N PRO A 614 -31.80 9.41 15.35
CA PRO A 614 -32.09 10.72 15.94
C PRO A 614 -33.47 11.26 15.50
N GLN A 615 -34.34 11.58 16.48
CA GLN A 615 -35.67 12.13 16.20
C GLN A 615 -35.63 13.51 15.53
N LYS A 616 -34.56 14.28 15.79
CA LYS A 616 -34.34 15.61 15.17
C LYS A 616 -32.89 15.66 14.71
N ARG A 617 -32.70 15.94 13.41
CA ARG A 617 -31.39 16.23 12.85
C ARG A 617 -31.04 17.70 13.05
N ARG A 618 -29.73 17.99 13.19
CA ARG A 618 -29.24 19.35 13.29
C ARG A 618 -29.51 20.11 11.98
N ARG A 619 -29.82 21.40 12.08
CA ARG A 619 -30.12 22.22 10.91
C ARG A 619 -28.86 22.49 10.09
N ILE A 620 -28.95 22.29 8.78
CA ILE A 620 -27.89 22.61 7.82
C ILE A 620 -27.98 24.11 7.48
N ASP A 621 -26.90 24.84 7.75
CA ASP A 621 -26.75 26.21 7.28
C ASP A 621 -26.05 26.21 5.91
N LYS A 622 -26.81 26.50 4.85
CA LYS A 622 -26.30 26.53 3.46
C LYS A 622 -25.23 27.62 3.22
N LYS A 623 -25.05 28.56 4.15
CA LYS A 623 -24.01 29.59 4.07
C LYS A 623 -22.70 29.13 4.70
N ARG A 624 -22.74 28.13 5.57
CA ARG A 624 -21.59 27.59 6.28
C ARG A 624 -21.23 26.23 5.73
N MET A 625 -20.51 26.23 4.61
CA MET A 625 -20.07 25.00 3.93
C MET A 625 -18.64 25.11 3.47
N VAL A 626 -17.91 24.02 3.56
CA VAL A 626 -16.64 23.83 2.84
C VAL A 626 -16.95 23.09 1.54
N THR A 627 -16.54 23.69 0.40
CA THR A 627 -16.81 23.11 -0.91
C THR A 627 -15.51 22.74 -1.61
N VAL A 628 -15.39 21.48 -2.00
CA VAL A 628 -14.35 20.97 -2.90
C VAL A 628 -14.87 21.09 -4.32
N VAL A 629 -14.12 21.76 -5.20
CA VAL A 629 -14.51 22.01 -6.59
C VAL A 629 -13.51 21.32 -7.51
N GLY A 630 -14.04 20.54 -8.47
CA GLY A 630 -13.22 19.95 -9.53
C GLY A 630 -12.24 18.88 -9.05
N ALA A 631 -12.66 18.00 -8.16
CA ALA A 631 -11.83 16.89 -7.65
C ALA A 631 -11.59 15.84 -8.75
N LYS A 632 -10.30 15.55 -9.05
CA LYS A 632 -9.86 14.66 -10.14
C LYS A 632 -8.78 13.66 -9.71
N GLU A 633 -8.57 13.48 -8.41
CA GLU A 633 -7.57 12.53 -7.93
C GLU A 633 -8.08 11.09 -8.04
N ASN A 634 -7.18 10.19 -8.42
CA ASN A 634 -7.46 8.77 -8.64
C ASN A 634 -8.63 8.56 -9.62
N ASN A 635 -9.73 7.96 -9.15
CA ASN A 635 -10.92 7.70 -9.96
C ASN A 635 -11.99 8.81 -9.94
N LEU A 636 -11.77 9.92 -9.24
CA LEU A 636 -12.73 11.01 -9.16
C LEU A 636 -12.93 11.72 -10.50
N LYS A 637 -14.19 11.87 -10.91
CA LYS A 637 -14.62 12.39 -12.23
C LYS A 637 -15.05 13.87 -12.15
N ASP A 638 -14.11 14.77 -11.90
CA ASP A 638 -14.35 16.23 -11.83
C ASP A 638 -15.45 16.64 -10.82
N VAL A 639 -15.39 16.05 -9.64
CA VAL A 639 -16.45 16.13 -8.64
C VAL A 639 -16.46 17.47 -7.93
N THR A 640 -17.65 18.06 -7.77
CA THR A 640 -17.89 19.22 -6.91
C THR A 640 -18.87 18.85 -5.81
N VAL A 641 -18.44 19.00 -4.53
CA VAL A 641 -19.25 18.62 -3.37
C VAL A 641 -19.06 19.57 -2.20
N SER A 642 -20.13 19.83 -1.45
CA SER A 642 -20.14 20.71 -0.29
C SER A 642 -20.35 19.94 1.01
N PHE A 643 -19.54 20.24 2.01
CA PHE A 643 -19.58 19.68 3.35
C PHE A 643 -20.15 20.75 4.31
N PRO A 644 -21.32 20.52 4.92
CA PRO A 644 -21.90 21.47 5.86
C PRO A 644 -21.10 21.50 7.18
N LEU A 645 -20.94 22.69 7.75
CA LEU A 645 -20.20 22.92 8.98
C LEU A 645 -21.10 22.84 10.23
N GLY A 646 -20.54 22.40 11.36
CA GLY A 646 -21.22 22.30 12.65
C GLY A 646 -22.22 21.14 12.74
N VAL A 647 -22.08 20.13 11.90
CA VAL A 647 -22.94 18.94 11.84
C VAL A 647 -22.13 17.65 11.70
N PHE A 648 -22.79 16.52 11.84
CA PHE A 648 -22.25 15.20 11.63
C PHE A 648 -22.50 14.74 10.19
N THR A 649 -21.46 14.65 9.38
CA THR A 649 -21.54 14.22 7.97
C THR A 649 -20.92 12.84 7.79
N ALA A 650 -21.68 11.92 7.19
CA ALA A 650 -21.18 10.61 6.75
C ALA A 650 -20.89 10.64 5.23
N VAL A 651 -19.72 10.13 4.83
CA VAL A 651 -19.34 9.92 3.43
C VAL A 651 -19.38 8.42 3.16
N THR A 652 -20.27 8.02 2.28
CA THR A 652 -20.65 6.62 2.05
C THR A 652 -20.44 6.20 0.59
N GLY A 653 -20.71 4.94 0.30
CA GLY A 653 -20.64 4.37 -1.05
C GLY A 653 -19.86 3.06 -1.07
N VAL A 654 -19.92 2.34 -2.17
CA VAL A 654 -19.25 1.04 -2.33
C VAL A 654 -17.72 1.13 -2.17
N SER A 655 -17.07 -0.01 -1.90
CA SER A 655 -15.62 -0.06 -1.80
C SER A 655 -14.96 0.40 -3.11
N GLY A 656 -13.91 1.26 -3.01
CA GLY A 656 -13.24 1.81 -4.19
C GLY A 656 -14.00 2.93 -4.94
N SER A 657 -15.12 3.45 -4.42
CA SER A 657 -15.90 4.54 -5.07
C SER A 657 -15.22 5.91 -5.06
N GLY A 658 -14.11 6.10 -4.32
CA GLY A 658 -13.35 7.36 -4.27
C GLY A 658 -13.51 8.16 -2.98
N LYS A 659 -14.15 7.62 -1.93
CA LYS A 659 -14.36 8.28 -0.63
C LYS A 659 -13.08 8.82 -0.01
N SER A 660 -12.07 7.97 0.14
CA SER A 660 -10.78 8.35 0.75
C SER A 660 -10.03 9.36 -0.12
N SER A 661 -10.12 9.25 -1.46
CA SER A 661 -9.53 10.24 -2.38
C SER A 661 -10.15 11.62 -2.20
N LEU A 662 -11.47 11.70 -2.03
CA LEU A 662 -12.17 12.96 -1.81
C LEU A 662 -11.88 13.56 -0.44
N VAL A 663 -11.98 12.74 0.61
CA VAL A 663 -11.92 13.22 2.01
C VAL A 663 -10.48 13.31 2.51
N ASN A 664 -9.68 12.23 2.37
CA ASN A 664 -8.34 12.17 2.92
C ASN A 664 -7.31 12.85 2.00
N ASP A 665 -7.32 12.52 0.68
CA ASP A 665 -6.28 13.01 -0.22
C ASP A 665 -6.50 14.46 -0.66
N ILE A 666 -7.76 14.94 -0.70
CA ILE A 666 -8.06 16.32 -1.12
C ILE A 666 -8.49 17.19 0.07
N LEU A 667 -9.69 16.94 0.63
CA LEU A 667 -10.26 17.82 1.66
C LEU A 667 -9.35 17.98 2.87
N TYR A 668 -8.96 16.88 3.50
CA TYR A 668 -8.11 16.90 4.68
C TYR A 668 -6.75 17.54 4.37
N GLN A 669 -6.09 17.19 3.26
CA GLN A 669 -4.77 17.72 2.92
C GLN A 669 -4.82 19.25 2.72
N VAL A 670 -5.85 19.78 2.04
CA VAL A 670 -6.04 21.22 1.89
C VAL A 670 -6.27 21.89 3.23
N LEU A 671 -7.14 21.33 4.07
CA LEU A 671 -7.41 21.90 5.40
C LEU A 671 -6.17 21.83 6.30
N ALA A 672 -5.42 20.73 6.27
CA ALA A 672 -4.17 20.57 7.04
C ALA A 672 -3.12 21.60 6.63
N THR A 673 -2.97 21.84 5.34
CA THR A 673 -2.04 22.86 4.83
C THR A 673 -2.47 24.27 5.25
N ARG A 674 -3.75 24.62 5.09
CA ARG A 674 -4.25 25.98 5.37
C ARG A 674 -4.38 26.29 6.85
N LEU A 675 -4.90 25.35 7.63
CA LEU A 675 -5.26 25.58 9.04
C LEU A 675 -4.15 25.19 10.01
N ASN A 676 -3.46 24.08 9.74
CA ASN A 676 -2.44 23.52 10.65
C ASN A 676 -1.01 23.86 10.18
N GLY A 677 -0.82 24.47 8.99
CA GLY A 677 0.50 24.72 8.41
C GLY A 677 1.24 23.46 8.02
N ALA A 678 0.52 22.36 7.78
CA ALA A 678 1.11 21.10 7.37
C ALA A 678 1.67 21.21 5.94
N ARG A 679 2.80 20.53 5.70
CA ARG A 679 3.44 20.48 4.39
C ARG A 679 3.00 19.23 3.65
N THR A 680 1.83 19.31 3.06
CA THR A 680 1.25 18.21 2.30
C THR A 680 0.79 18.71 0.95
N VAL A 681 0.80 17.83 -0.05
CA VAL A 681 0.31 18.16 -1.38
C VAL A 681 -1.05 17.51 -1.56
N PRO A 682 -2.11 18.31 -1.66
CA PRO A 682 -3.46 17.81 -1.90
C PRO A 682 -3.56 17.11 -3.26
N GLY A 683 -4.41 16.09 -3.34
CA GLY A 683 -4.77 15.45 -4.60
C GLY A 683 -5.32 16.46 -5.62
N ARG A 684 -5.35 16.07 -6.89
CA ARG A 684 -5.74 16.94 -8.01
C ARG A 684 -7.17 17.46 -7.86
N HIS A 685 -7.30 18.76 -7.74
CA HIS A 685 -8.57 19.49 -7.64
C HIS A 685 -8.43 20.92 -8.18
N THR A 686 -9.53 21.61 -8.42
CA THR A 686 -9.48 23.00 -8.88
C THR A 686 -9.30 23.96 -7.71
N ARG A 687 -10.13 23.87 -6.67
CA ARG A 687 -10.05 24.71 -5.47
C ARG A 687 -10.91 24.17 -4.33
N VAL A 688 -10.61 24.62 -3.11
CA VAL A 688 -11.47 24.42 -1.92
C VAL A 688 -11.83 25.79 -1.36
N THR A 689 -13.12 26.02 -1.08
CA THR A 689 -13.67 27.30 -0.58
C THR A 689 -14.38 27.10 0.76
N GLY A 690 -14.61 28.19 1.52
CA GLY A 690 -15.33 28.17 2.80
C GLY A 690 -14.47 27.74 3.99
N THR A 691 -13.15 27.84 3.88
CA THR A 691 -12.22 27.44 4.95
C THR A 691 -12.03 28.51 6.03
N ASP A 692 -12.45 29.75 5.80
CA ASP A 692 -12.20 30.92 6.67
C ASP A 692 -12.90 30.84 8.04
N GLU A 693 -13.96 30.03 8.13
CA GLU A 693 -14.68 29.80 9.38
C GLU A 693 -14.07 28.73 10.29
N LEU A 694 -12.96 28.11 9.85
CA LEU A 694 -12.33 26.99 10.51
C LEU A 694 -10.98 27.42 11.10
N ASP A 695 -10.64 26.88 12.27
CA ASP A 695 -9.38 27.17 12.94
C ASP A 695 -8.43 25.97 12.93
N LYS A 696 -8.95 24.75 12.86
CA LYS A 696 -8.15 23.52 12.97
C LYS A 696 -8.82 22.35 12.25
N VAL A 697 -8.01 21.49 11.66
CA VAL A 697 -8.44 20.15 11.22
C VAL A 697 -7.72 19.07 12.03
N VAL A 698 -8.44 18.05 12.43
CA VAL A 698 -7.95 16.85 13.13
C VAL A 698 -8.26 15.63 12.30
N HIS A 699 -7.24 14.87 11.97
CA HIS A 699 -7.39 13.59 11.28
C HIS A 699 -7.20 12.43 12.26
N VAL A 700 -8.15 11.51 12.26
CA VAL A 700 -8.14 10.33 13.13
C VAL A 700 -8.19 9.09 12.23
N ASP A 701 -7.01 8.58 11.91
CA ASP A 701 -6.80 7.41 11.08
C ASP A 701 -6.47 6.15 11.91
N GLN A 702 -6.45 5.00 11.27
CA GLN A 702 -6.12 3.71 11.89
C GLN A 702 -4.61 3.47 12.06
N ALA A 703 -3.73 4.41 11.66
CA ALA A 703 -2.30 4.26 11.81
C ALA A 703 -1.89 4.12 13.29
N PRO A 704 -0.89 3.30 13.63
CA PRO A 704 -0.44 3.13 15.00
C PRO A 704 -0.06 4.45 15.67
N ILE A 705 -0.29 4.58 16.99
CA ILE A 705 0.10 5.75 17.78
C ILE A 705 1.61 5.88 18.00
N GLY A 706 2.39 4.91 17.51
CA GLY A 706 3.84 4.88 17.53
C GLY A 706 4.38 3.60 16.93
N ARG A 707 5.67 3.63 16.54
CA ARG A 707 6.33 2.51 15.87
C ARG A 707 7.24 1.68 16.78
N THR A 708 7.34 2.06 18.05
CA THR A 708 8.24 1.43 19.03
C THR A 708 7.46 0.96 20.25
N PRO A 709 7.95 -0.05 20.97
CA PRO A 709 7.34 -0.50 22.24
C PRO A 709 7.25 0.59 23.32
N ARG A 710 7.99 1.70 23.20
CA ARG A 710 7.95 2.85 24.12
C ARG A 710 6.71 3.71 23.98
N SER A 711 6.09 3.71 22.80
CA SER A 711 4.84 4.42 22.59
C SER A 711 3.71 3.61 23.21
N ASN A 712 2.86 4.25 24.01
CA ASN A 712 1.70 3.65 24.68
C ASN A 712 0.60 4.69 24.90
N PRO A 713 -0.62 4.31 25.31
CA PRO A 713 -1.72 5.24 25.57
C PRO A 713 -1.37 6.34 26.55
N ALA A 714 -0.62 6.03 27.63
CA ALA A 714 -0.25 7.02 28.63
C ALA A 714 0.70 8.10 28.08
N THR A 715 1.68 7.72 27.25
CA THR A 715 2.63 8.68 26.65
C THR A 715 1.99 9.50 25.55
N TYR A 716 1.15 8.87 24.72
CA TYR A 716 0.50 9.55 23.60
C TYR A 716 -0.50 10.61 24.03
N THR A 717 -1.29 10.32 25.06
CA THR A 717 -2.25 11.28 25.64
C THR A 717 -1.59 12.36 26.49
N GLY A 718 -0.32 12.18 26.87
CA GLY A 718 0.41 13.09 27.76
C GLY A 718 0.05 12.94 29.26
N VAL A 719 -0.81 11.98 29.64
CA VAL A 719 -1.13 11.72 31.05
C VAL A 719 0.09 11.21 31.79
N PHE A 720 1.01 10.53 31.14
CA PHE A 720 2.22 9.99 31.75
C PHE A 720 3.12 11.07 32.34
N ASP A 721 3.21 12.24 31.74
CA ASP A 721 3.98 13.36 32.25
C ASP A 721 3.46 13.82 33.63
N ARG A 722 2.14 13.82 33.81
CA ARG A 722 1.49 14.17 35.09
C ARG A 722 1.68 13.07 36.12
N ILE A 723 1.64 11.81 35.75
CA ILE A 723 1.93 10.65 36.62
C ILE A 723 3.38 10.72 37.10
N ARG A 724 4.35 10.98 36.20
CA ARG A 724 5.77 11.12 36.57
C ARG A 724 5.99 12.28 37.55
N THR A 725 5.34 13.42 37.37
CA THR A 725 5.38 14.54 38.27
C THR A 725 4.84 14.13 39.63
N LEU A 726 3.69 13.47 39.69
CA LEU A 726 3.11 12.98 40.95
C LEU A 726 4.06 12.04 41.72
N PHE A 727 4.69 11.10 41.03
CA PHE A 727 5.68 10.20 41.64
C PHE A 727 6.91 10.93 42.17
N SER A 728 7.38 11.99 41.51
CA SER A 728 8.50 12.80 41.97
C SER A 728 8.15 13.63 43.23
N GLU A 729 6.86 13.85 43.47
CA GLU A 729 6.36 14.60 44.68
C GLU A 729 6.16 13.71 45.90
N THR A 730 6.26 12.37 45.76
CA THR A 730 6.15 11.45 46.87
C THR A 730 7.28 11.68 47.91
N PRO A 731 7.03 11.42 49.21
CA PRO A 731 8.05 11.56 50.26
C PRO A 731 9.32 10.77 49.96
N GLU A 732 9.19 9.52 49.48
CA GLU A 732 10.32 8.66 49.11
C GLU A 732 11.16 9.23 47.97
N ALA A 733 10.52 9.76 46.93
CA ALA A 733 11.21 10.37 45.81
C ALA A 733 11.96 11.66 46.23
N LYS A 734 11.33 12.49 47.07
CA LYS A 734 11.94 13.72 47.58
C LYS A 734 13.17 13.43 48.42
N VAL A 735 13.11 12.44 49.32
CA VAL A 735 14.27 12.03 50.14
C VAL A 735 15.44 11.58 49.28
N ARG A 736 15.17 10.91 48.16
CA ARG A 736 16.20 10.44 47.22
C ARG A 736 16.59 11.47 46.15
N GLY A 737 15.98 12.65 46.15
CA GLY A 737 16.24 13.72 45.18
C GLY A 737 15.78 13.39 43.76
N TYR A 738 14.78 12.50 43.60
CA TYR A 738 14.32 12.04 42.29
C TYR A 738 13.42 13.07 41.61
N GLN A 739 13.79 13.50 40.43
CA GLN A 739 13.06 14.41 39.55
C GLN A 739 12.13 13.63 38.64
N PRO A 740 11.12 14.27 37.99
CA PRO A 740 10.20 13.59 37.05
C PRO A 740 10.89 12.79 35.95
N GLY A 741 12.11 13.20 35.53
CA GLY A 741 12.94 12.46 34.55
C GLY A 741 13.34 11.06 35.02
N ARG A 742 13.47 10.82 36.32
CA ARG A 742 13.78 9.51 36.90
C ARG A 742 12.70 8.48 36.61
N PHE A 743 11.46 8.90 36.54
CA PHE A 743 10.28 8.07 36.27
C PHE A 743 9.97 7.94 34.77
N SER A 744 10.89 8.37 33.90
CA SER A 744 10.77 8.19 32.45
C SER A 744 11.57 6.98 31.97
N PHE A 745 10.92 6.04 31.30
CA PHE A 745 11.62 4.92 30.65
C PHE A 745 12.39 5.34 29.38
N ASN A 746 12.25 6.58 28.90
CA ASN A 746 13.00 7.12 27.77
C ASN A 746 14.33 7.77 28.17
N VAL A 747 14.51 8.10 29.45
CA VAL A 747 15.65 8.87 29.97
C VAL A 747 16.56 7.95 30.79
N LYS A 748 17.88 8.08 30.58
CA LYS A 748 18.89 7.35 31.37
C LYS A 748 18.76 7.69 32.86
N GLY A 749 19.10 6.71 33.71
CA GLY A 749 19.14 6.86 35.14
C GLY A 749 17.98 6.16 35.89
N GLY A 750 16.74 6.16 35.36
CA GLY A 750 15.59 5.48 35.98
C GLY A 750 15.15 4.23 35.24
N ARG A 751 15.47 4.14 33.97
CA ARG A 751 15.08 3.02 33.11
C ARG A 751 15.97 1.78 33.28
N CYS A 752 15.53 0.63 32.88
CA CYS A 752 16.35 -0.54 32.68
C CYS A 752 17.32 -0.31 31.51
N GLU A 753 18.62 -0.34 31.75
CA GLU A 753 19.61 -0.09 30.69
C GLU A 753 19.79 -1.30 29.76
N ALA A 754 19.46 -2.54 30.17
CA ALA A 754 19.55 -3.73 29.35
C ALA A 754 18.61 -3.67 28.13
N CYS A 755 17.34 -3.27 28.34
CA CYS A 755 16.38 -3.08 27.26
C CYS A 755 16.22 -1.58 26.89
N SER A 756 17.04 -0.70 27.46
CA SER A 756 16.94 0.77 27.24
C SER A 756 15.53 1.33 27.51
N GLY A 757 14.73 0.69 28.36
CA GLY A 757 13.36 1.10 28.72
C GLY A 757 12.25 0.55 27.80
N ASP A 758 12.57 -0.31 26.85
CA ASP A 758 11.57 -0.95 25.98
C ASP A 758 10.71 -1.98 26.73
N GLY A 759 11.27 -2.59 27.79
CA GLY A 759 10.67 -3.73 28.50
C GLY A 759 10.92 -5.06 27.78
N THR A 760 11.10 -5.04 26.48
CA THR A 760 11.34 -6.20 25.62
C THR A 760 12.66 -6.04 24.86
N ILE A 761 13.21 -7.14 24.38
CA ILE A 761 14.38 -7.20 23.49
C ILE A 761 13.88 -7.63 22.11
N LYS A 762 14.20 -6.84 21.10
CA LYS A 762 13.88 -7.14 19.72
C LYS A 762 14.90 -8.14 19.17
N ILE A 763 14.44 -9.26 18.67
CA ILE A 763 15.24 -10.25 17.94
C ILE A 763 14.88 -10.09 16.46
N GLU A 764 15.84 -9.59 15.67
CA GLU A 764 15.66 -9.40 14.23
C GLU A 764 15.80 -10.74 13.50
N MET A 765 14.75 -11.10 12.78
CA MET A 765 14.68 -12.33 11.99
C MET A 765 14.75 -11.97 10.50
N ASN A 766 15.86 -12.29 9.81
CA ASN A 766 16.13 -11.84 8.43
C ASN A 766 15.02 -12.15 7.40
N PHE A 767 14.23 -13.19 7.59
CA PHE A 767 13.20 -13.66 6.66
C PHE A 767 11.80 -13.79 7.29
N LEU A 768 11.68 -13.56 8.61
CA LEU A 768 10.45 -13.68 9.38
C LEU A 768 10.18 -12.35 10.09
N PRO A 769 8.94 -12.10 10.57
CA PRO A 769 8.66 -10.94 11.41
C PRO A 769 9.56 -10.93 12.66
N ASP A 770 9.98 -9.73 13.07
CA ASP A 770 10.78 -9.54 14.28
C ASP A 770 10.03 -10.07 15.52
N VAL A 771 10.75 -10.78 16.38
CA VAL A 771 10.23 -11.32 17.65
C VAL A 771 10.63 -10.40 18.79
N TYR A 772 9.68 -10.10 19.67
CA TYR A 772 9.91 -9.33 20.90
C TYR A 772 9.80 -10.26 22.11
N VAL A 773 10.87 -10.37 22.87
CA VAL A 773 10.96 -11.20 24.08
C VAL A 773 11.11 -10.30 25.29
N ASP A 774 10.48 -10.64 26.41
CA ASP A 774 10.61 -9.86 27.63
C ASP A 774 12.07 -9.77 28.09
N CYS A 775 12.46 -8.60 28.56
CA CYS A 775 13.83 -8.36 29.05
C CYS A 775 14.07 -9.19 30.31
N GLU A 776 15.09 -10.05 30.30
CA GLU A 776 15.46 -10.93 31.42
C GLU A 776 15.84 -10.15 32.70
N VAL A 777 16.28 -8.88 32.58
CA VAL A 777 16.72 -8.06 33.71
C VAL A 777 15.54 -7.37 34.40
N CYS A 778 14.58 -6.82 33.64
CA CYS A 778 13.47 -6.08 34.24
C CYS A 778 12.12 -6.81 34.14
N HIS A 779 12.06 -7.96 33.47
CA HIS A 779 10.86 -8.78 33.28
C HIS A 779 9.66 -7.94 32.82
N GLY A 780 9.82 -7.17 31.74
CA GLY A 780 8.79 -6.30 31.19
C GLY A 780 8.61 -4.96 31.91
N LYS A 781 9.12 -4.76 33.13
CA LYS A 781 8.84 -3.59 34.01
C LYS A 781 9.46 -2.28 33.54
N ARG A 782 10.37 -2.27 32.55
CA ARG A 782 10.99 -1.08 31.93
C ARG A 782 11.94 -0.25 32.80
N TYR A 783 11.93 -0.39 34.14
CA TYR A 783 12.67 0.42 35.09
C TYR A 783 13.71 -0.37 35.86
N ASN A 784 14.67 0.34 36.42
CA ASN A 784 15.62 -0.25 37.37
C ASN A 784 14.99 -0.40 38.77
N ARG A 785 15.62 -1.23 39.61
CA ARG A 785 15.14 -1.58 40.94
C ARG A 785 14.92 -0.36 41.84
N ASP A 786 15.79 0.65 41.77
CA ASP A 786 15.73 1.83 42.62
C ASP A 786 14.52 2.71 42.32
N THR A 787 14.16 2.82 41.02
CA THR A 787 12.97 3.56 40.58
C THR A 787 11.68 2.83 40.99
N LEU A 788 11.68 1.49 40.93
CA LEU A 788 10.55 0.65 41.32
C LEU A 788 10.33 0.63 42.85
N ALA A 789 11.32 1.04 43.67
CA ALA A 789 11.19 1.14 45.10
C ALA A 789 10.28 2.32 45.54
N VAL A 790 10.00 3.29 44.65
CA VAL A 790 9.13 4.44 44.97
C VAL A 790 7.67 4.06 44.71
N HIS A 791 6.81 4.30 45.74
CA HIS A 791 5.41 3.95 45.68
C HIS A 791 4.48 5.17 45.85
N TYR A 792 3.36 5.14 45.18
CA TYR A 792 2.21 6.01 45.40
C TYR A 792 0.97 5.16 45.66
N LYS A 793 0.31 5.34 46.83
CA LYS A 793 -0.81 4.47 47.27
C LYS A 793 -0.50 2.96 47.17
N GLY A 794 0.73 2.55 47.51
CA GLY A 794 1.16 1.15 47.49
C GLY A 794 1.51 0.56 46.11
N LYS A 795 1.45 1.35 45.02
CA LYS A 795 1.80 0.92 43.67
C LYS A 795 3.03 1.68 43.18
N ASN A 796 3.98 0.97 42.54
CA ASN A 796 5.11 1.57 41.85
C ASN A 796 4.73 2.00 40.42
N ILE A 797 5.63 2.72 39.73
CA ILE A 797 5.35 3.30 38.41
C ILE A 797 5.09 2.21 37.32
N ALA A 798 5.73 1.05 37.41
CA ALA A 798 5.49 -0.04 36.48
C ALA A 798 4.11 -0.68 36.70
N GLU A 799 3.72 -0.91 37.96
CA GLU A 799 2.40 -1.41 38.30
C GLU A 799 1.28 -0.45 37.88
N VAL A 800 1.54 0.86 37.91
CA VAL A 800 0.60 1.86 37.38
C VAL A 800 0.48 1.76 35.87
N LEU A 801 1.56 1.49 35.14
CA LEU A 801 1.51 1.29 33.69
C LEU A 801 0.79 -0.01 33.31
N GLU A 802 0.82 -1.04 34.18
CA GLU A 802 0.11 -2.31 33.96
C GLU A 802 -1.39 -2.23 34.27
N MET A 803 -1.84 -1.19 34.98
CA MET A 803 -3.26 -1.04 35.30
C MET A 803 -4.10 -0.86 34.04
N PRO A 804 -5.27 -1.51 33.91
CA PRO A 804 -6.33 -1.11 33.00
C PRO A 804 -6.71 0.37 33.22
N ILE A 805 -7.06 1.08 32.13
CA ILE A 805 -7.38 2.52 32.20
C ILE A 805 -8.57 2.79 33.13
N GLU A 806 -9.57 1.89 33.21
CA GLU A 806 -10.70 2.03 34.11
C GLU A 806 -10.28 1.92 35.60
N GLU A 807 -9.40 0.96 35.95
CA GLU A 807 -8.84 0.83 37.28
C GLU A 807 -8.00 2.07 37.63
N ALA A 808 -7.15 2.52 36.68
CA ALA A 808 -6.36 3.72 36.87
C ALA A 808 -7.22 4.98 37.02
N ALA A 809 -8.37 5.08 36.35
CA ALA A 809 -9.30 6.20 36.53
C ALA A 809 -9.85 6.28 37.96
N VAL A 810 -10.19 5.15 38.59
CA VAL A 810 -10.61 5.08 39.98
C VAL A 810 -9.42 5.36 40.92
N PHE A 811 -8.24 4.76 40.63
CA PHE A 811 -7.03 4.95 41.45
C PHE A 811 -6.61 6.41 41.56
N PHE A 812 -6.69 7.17 40.44
CA PHE A 812 -6.33 8.59 40.38
C PHE A 812 -7.53 9.53 40.49
N GLU A 813 -8.71 9.08 40.90
CA GLU A 813 -9.90 9.92 41.08
C GLU A 813 -9.63 11.23 41.87
N PRO A 814 -8.86 11.21 42.99
CA PRO A 814 -8.55 12.45 43.75
C PRO A 814 -7.65 13.42 42.99
N ILE A 815 -6.97 12.99 41.94
CA ILE A 815 -6.02 13.84 41.18
C ILE A 815 -6.67 14.27 39.88
N GLN A 816 -7.46 15.32 39.92
CA GLN A 816 -8.25 15.83 38.77
C GLN A 816 -7.43 16.04 37.49
N ALA A 817 -6.16 16.42 37.64
CA ALA A 817 -5.26 16.62 36.51
C ALA A 817 -4.92 15.30 35.74
N ILE A 818 -5.03 14.14 36.38
CA ILE A 818 -4.82 12.81 35.80
C ILE A 818 -6.17 12.19 35.46
N HIS A 819 -7.12 12.22 36.42
CA HIS A 819 -8.44 11.60 36.28
C HIS A 819 -9.17 12.03 34.99
N ARG A 820 -9.12 13.32 34.65
CA ARG A 820 -9.75 13.83 33.41
C ARG A 820 -9.26 13.15 32.15
N TYR A 821 -7.95 12.84 32.05
CA TYR A 821 -7.37 12.15 30.89
C TYR A 821 -7.83 10.71 30.83
N LEU A 822 -7.83 10.03 31.99
CA LEU A 822 -8.24 8.63 32.07
C LEU A 822 -9.74 8.47 31.79
N ARG A 823 -10.58 9.37 32.31
CA ARG A 823 -12.02 9.38 32.07
C ARG A 823 -12.34 9.50 30.59
N THR A 824 -11.65 10.40 29.85
CA THR A 824 -11.84 10.52 28.40
C THR A 824 -11.51 9.22 27.64
N LEU A 825 -10.47 8.48 28.08
CA LEU A 825 -10.13 7.17 27.50
C LEU A 825 -11.20 6.11 27.81
N VAL A 826 -11.79 6.14 29.00
CA VAL A 826 -12.92 5.26 29.37
C VAL A 826 -14.15 5.61 28.53
N ASP A 827 -14.45 6.89 28.33
CA ASP A 827 -15.62 7.37 27.58
C ASP A 827 -15.59 6.93 26.11
N VAL A 828 -14.39 6.80 25.50
CA VAL A 828 -14.24 6.24 24.16
C VAL A 828 -14.16 4.70 24.13
N GLY A 829 -14.45 4.01 25.23
CA GLY A 829 -14.49 2.56 25.30
C GLY A 829 -13.12 1.86 25.41
N LEU A 830 -12.08 2.53 25.91
CA LEU A 830 -10.74 1.98 26.11
C LEU A 830 -10.43 1.61 27.58
N GLY A 831 -11.45 1.43 28.42
CA GLY A 831 -11.27 1.15 29.85
C GLY A 831 -10.44 -0.10 30.12
N TYR A 832 -10.56 -1.12 29.28
CA TYR A 832 -9.86 -2.41 29.39
C TYR A 832 -8.39 -2.37 28.99
N VAL A 833 -7.97 -1.39 28.19
CA VAL A 833 -6.59 -1.26 27.70
C VAL A 833 -5.67 -0.86 28.85
N ARG A 834 -4.47 -1.46 28.95
CA ARG A 834 -3.48 -1.07 29.95
C ARG A 834 -2.84 0.26 29.61
N LEU A 835 -2.57 1.10 30.60
CA LEU A 835 -1.92 2.40 30.41
C LEU A 835 -0.59 2.32 29.67
N GLY A 836 0.23 1.33 29.98
CA GLY A 836 1.55 1.09 29.41
C GLY A 836 1.56 0.12 28.23
N GLN A 837 0.40 -0.31 27.71
CA GLN A 837 0.31 -1.24 26.59
C GLN A 837 1.05 -0.67 25.37
N SER A 838 1.93 -1.48 24.78
CA SER A 838 2.72 -1.06 23.61
C SER A 838 1.82 -0.67 22.43
N ALA A 839 2.17 0.40 21.73
CA ALA A 839 1.49 0.83 20.51
C ALA A 839 1.45 -0.26 19.42
N THR A 840 2.44 -1.15 19.41
CA THR A 840 2.56 -2.27 18.44
C THR A 840 1.56 -3.40 18.70
N THR A 841 1.00 -3.48 19.92
CA THR A 841 0.02 -4.51 20.30
C THR A 841 -1.43 -4.02 20.22
N LEU A 842 -1.63 -2.71 20.06
CA LEU A 842 -2.97 -2.14 19.87
C LEU A 842 -3.53 -2.50 18.50
N SER A 843 -4.84 -2.76 18.44
CA SER A 843 -5.57 -2.84 17.18
C SER A 843 -5.66 -1.47 16.50
N GLY A 844 -5.98 -1.44 15.20
CA GLY A 844 -6.17 -0.19 14.45
C GLY A 844 -7.25 0.69 15.08
N GLY A 845 -8.38 0.10 15.47
CA GLY A 845 -9.49 0.80 16.14
C GLY A 845 -9.13 1.33 17.54
N GLU A 846 -8.35 0.57 18.33
CA GLU A 846 -7.86 1.05 19.63
C GLU A 846 -6.91 2.24 19.45
N ALA A 847 -5.96 2.17 18.52
CA ALA A 847 -5.06 3.28 18.22
C ALA A 847 -5.83 4.54 17.78
N GLN A 848 -6.85 4.38 16.96
CA GLN A 848 -7.74 5.45 16.50
C GLN A 848 -8.50 6.10 17.68
N ARG A 849 -9.06 5.30 18.59
CA ARG A 849 -9.76 5.79 19.79
C ARG A 849 -8.82 6.52 20.77
N VAL A 850 -7.56 6.09 20.91
CA VAL A 850 -6.54 6.81 21.69
C VAL A 850 -6.28 8.21 21.10
N LYS A 851 -6.17 8.31 19.74
CA LYS A 851 -6.03 9.60 19.04
C LYS A 851 -7.24 10.49 19.28
N LEU A 852 -8.45 9.94 19.14
CA LEU A 852 -9.70 10.66 19.39
C LEU A 852 -9.76 11.18 20.84
N ALA A 853 -9.48 10.33 21.85
CA ALA A 853 -9.43 10.71 23.24
C ALA A 853 -8.47 11.86 23.51
N THR A 854 -7.29 11.85 22.85
CA THR A 854 -6.29 12.93 22.99
C THR A 854 -6.83 14.27 22.50
N GLU A 855 -7.56 14.28 21.40
CA GLU A 855 -8.14 15.51 20.85
C GLU A 855 -9.35 16.01 21.68
N LEU A 856 -10.14 15.09 22.23
CA LEU A 856 -11.27 15.42 23.12
C LEU A 856 -10.83 16.14 24.39
N GLN A 857 -9.62 15.92 24.87
CA GLN A 857 -9.04 16.58 26.05
C GLN A 857 -8.69 18.04 25.82
N ARG A 858 -8.50 18.44 24.57
CA ARG A 858 -8.16 19.81 24.18
C ARG A 858 -9.40 20.70 24.25
N ARG A 859 -9.19 21.96 24.62
CA ARG A 859 -10.28 22.93 24.57
C ARG A 859 -10.67 23.17 23.10
N SER A 860 -11.94 23.01 22.79
CA SER A 860 -12.51 23.33 21.48
C SER A 860 -13.23 24.66 21.55
N ASN A 861 -13.11 25.48 20.50
CA ASN A 861 -13.84 26.72 20.29
C ASN A 861 -15.05 26.56 19.36
N GLY A 862 -15.40 25.32 18.97
CA GLY A 862 -16.52 25.01 18.08
C GLY A 862 -16.24 25.28 16.59
N ARG A 863 -14.96 25.47 16.19
CA ARG A 863 -14.55 25.76 14.81
C ARG A 863 -13.55 24.74 14.26
N SER A 864 -13.51 23.55 14.90
CA SER A 864 -12.64 22.46 14.46
C SER A 864 -13.36 21.48 13.56
N VAL A 865 -12.65 20.95 12.56
CA VAL A 865 -13.12 19.84 11.73
C VAL A 865 -12.42 18.56 12.14
N TYR A 866 -13.19 17.52 12.45
CA TYR A 866 -12.71 16.16 12.72
C TYR A 866 -12.98 15.30 11.51
N VAL A 867 -11.96 14.72 10.92
CA VAL A 867 -12.05 13.76 9.80
C VAL A 867 -11.67 12.39 10.35
N LEU A 868 -12.59 11.44 10.28
CA LEU A 868 -12.39 10.07 10.76
C LEU A 868 -12.57 9.09 9.59
N ASP A 869 -11.68 8.11 9.52
CA ASP A 869 -11.71 7.07 8.51
C ASP A 869 -12.10 5.74 9.15
N GLU A 870 -13.32 5.26 8.83
CA GLU A 870 -13.93 4.01 9.33
C GLU A 870 -13.76 3.84 10.85
N PRO A 871 -14.27 4.76 11.69
CA PRO A 871 -14.02 4.73 13.12
C PRO A 871 -14.73 3.57 13.86
N THR A 872 -15.63 2.85 13.21
CA THR A 872 -16.35 1.69 13.81
C THR A 872 -15.67 0.36 13.53
N THR A 873 -14.54 0.37 12.85
CA THR A 873 -13.77 -0.84 12.56
C THR A 873 -13.45 -1.62 13.84
N GLY A 874 -13.81 -2.91 13.87
CA GLY A 874 -13.57 -3.81 15.01
C GLY A 874 -14.36 -3.47 16.28
N LEU A 875 -15.46 -2.73 16.16
CA LEU A 875 -16.31 -2.37 17.29
C LEU A 875 -17.58 -3.23 17.35
N HIS A 876 -17.85 -3.71 18.53
CA HIS A 876 -19.16 -4.27 18.86
C HIS A 876 -20.26 -3.18 18.88
N PHE A 877 -21.52 -3.53 18.65
CA PHE A 877 -22.68 -2.61 18.63
C PHE A 877 -22.71 -1.64 19.83
N GLU A 878 -22.43 -2.13 21.04
CA GLU A 878 -22.38 -1.29 22.26
C GLU A 878 -21.24 -0.28 22.23
N ASP A 879 -20.07 -0.64 21.64
CA ASP A 879 -18.94 0.28 21.50
C ASP A 879 -19.24 1.33 20.42
N VAL A 880 -19.95 0.96 19.33
CA VAL A 880 -20.45 1.90 18.29
C VAL A 880 -21.40 2.92 18.93
N ARG A 881 -22.36 2.46 19.77
CA ARG A 881 -23.27 3.36 20.48
C ARG A 881 -22.52 4.41 21.31
N ARG A 882 -21.51 3.99 22.09
CA ARG A 882 -20.68 4.90 22.87
C ARG A 882 -19.89 5.88 22.02
N LEU A 883 -19.32 5.39 20.92
CA LEU A 883 -18.60 6.24 19.97
C LEU A 883 -19.51 7.33 19.39
N LEU A 884 -20.73 6.98 18.99
CA LEU A 884 -21.71 7.93 18.47
C LEU A 884 -22.09 9.01 19.49
N GLU A 885 -22.23 8.67 20.77
CA GLU A 885 -22.45 9.65 21.85
C GLU A 885 -21.29 10.63 21.95
N VAL A 886 -20.06 10.15 21.86
CA VAL A 886 -18.84 11.00 21.88
C VAL A 886 -18.78 11.91 20.67
N LEU A 887 -19.02 11.39 19.45
CA LEU A 887 -19.04 12.19 18.22
C LEU A 887 -20.19 13.23 18.23
N GLY A 888 -21.37 12.85 18.70
CA GLY A 888 -22.50 13.76 18.91
C GLY A 888 -22.13 14.90 19.85
N GLY A 889 -21.48 14.59 20.96
CA GLY A 889 -21.01 15.61 21.93
C GLY A 889 -19.95 16.57 21.36
N LEU A 890 -19.17 16.16 20.37
CA LEU A 890 -18.26 17.06 19.64
C LEU A 890 -19.05 18.06 18.77
N VAL A 891 -20.05 17.56 18.05
CA VAL A 891 -20.89 18.38 17.17
C VAL A 891 -21.73 19.37 18.00
N ASP A 892 -22.26 18.95 19.14
CA ASP A 892 -23.04 19.81 20.04
C ASP A 892 -22.20 20.98 20.61
N LYS A 893 -20.88 20.87 20.61
CA LYS A 893 -19.96 21.98 20.91
C LYS A 893 -19.66 22.88 19.71
N GLY A 894 -20.35 22.69 18.57
CA GLY A 894 -20.24 23.50 17.36
C GLY A 894 -19.19 23.00 16.35
N ASN A 895 -18.49 21.90 16.62
CA ASN A 895 -17.50 21.35 15.71
C ASN A 895 -18.14 20.62 14.53
N THR A 896 -17.38 20.45 13.47
CA THR A 896 -17.78 19.63 12.31
C THR A 896 -17.15 18.24 12.43
N VAL A 897 -17.93 17.21 12.25
CA VAL A 897 -17.44 15.82 12.20
C VAL A 897 -17.75 15.24 10.82
N ILE A 898 -16.73 14.75 10.13
CA ILE A 898 -16.84 14.09 8.82
C ILE A 898 -16.28 12.67 9.00
N VAL A 899 -17.11 11.67 8.72
CA VAL A 899 -16.69 10.26 8.81
C VAL A 899 -16.83 9.59 7.45
N ILE A 900 -15.83 8.80 7.06
CA ILE A 900 -15.97 7.82 5.99
C ILE A 900 -16.49 6.56 6.66
N GLU A 901 -17.65 6.04 6.25
CA GLU A 901 -18.27 4.89 6.92
C GLU A 901 -19.11 4.00 6.01
N HIS A 902 -19.19 2.74 6.44
CA HIS A 902 -20.05 1.71 5.86
C HIS A 902 -21.09 1.17 6.86
N ASN A 903 -20.89 1.41 8.14
CA ASN A 903 -21.81 0.97 9.21
C ASN A 903 -23.13 1.74 9.14
N LEU A 904 -24.24 1.02 8.97
CA LEU A 904 -25.57 1.62 8.79
C LEU A 904 -26.07 2.37 10.03
N ASP A 905 -25.68 1.94 11.23
CA ASP A 905 -26.04 2.63 12.48
C ASP A 905 -25.40 4.02 12.55
N VAL A 906 -24.16 4.15 12.07
CA VAL A 906 -23.48 5.45 11.96
C VAL A 906 -24.11 6.31 10.88
N ILE A 907 -24.39 5.74 9.72
CA ILE A 907 -24.99 6.45 8.58
C ILE A 907 -26.37 6.98 8.95
N LYS A 908 -27.23 6.14 9.59
CA LYS A 908 -28.57 6.57 10.01
C LYS A 908 -28.52 7.66 11.11
N SER A 909 -27.42 7.71 11.89
CA SER A 909 -27.23 8.69 12.97
C SER A 909 -26.68 10.04 12.46
N ALA A 910 -26.19 10.12 11.21
CA ALA A 910 -25.60 11.33 10.64
C ALA A 910 -26.66 12.39 10.31
N ASP A 911 -26.31 13.68 10.42
CA ASP A 911 -27.16 14.79 10.01
C ASP A 911 -27.18 14.97 8.48
N TRP A 912 -26.07 14.61 7.82
CA TRP A 912 -25.89 14.73 6.37
C TRP A 912 -25.10 13.54 5.84
N VAL A 913 -25.48 13.07 4.66
CA VAL A 913 -24.80 11.96 3.96
C VAL A 913 -24.37 12.45 2.59
N ILE A 914 -23.17 12.05 2.19
CA ILE A 914 -22.61 12.21 0.84
C ILE A 914 -22.32 10.81 0.32
N ASP A 915 -23.07 10.36 -0.68
CA ASP A 915 -22.93 9.01 -1.24
C ASP A 915 -22.20 9.03 -2.58
N LEU A 916 -21.13 8.24 -2.68
CA LEU A 916 -20.27 8.11 -3.86
C LEU A 916 -20.50 6.76 -4.55
N GLY A 917 -20.45 6.80 -5.88
CA GLY A 917 -20.62 5.58 -6.67
C GLY A 917 -20.58 5.85 -8.18
N PRO A 918 -21.37 5.09 -8.97
CA PRO A 918 -22.22 3.96 -8.57
C PRO A 918 -21.42 2.69 -8.19
N GLU A 919 -20.22 2.50 -8.80
CA GLU A 919 -19.38 1.33 -8.61
C GLU A 919 -18.02 1.72 -8.01
N GLY A 920 -17.11 0.74 -7.86
CA GLY A 920 -15.70 0.96 -7.51
C GLY A 920 -14.83 1.18 -8.74
N GLY A 921 -13.61 1.73 -8.54
CA GLY A 921 -12.63 1.94 -9.60
C GLY A 921 -13.08 2.90 -10.70
N SER A 922 -12.87 2.56 -11.95
CA SER A 922 -13.25 3.37 -13.13
C SER A 922 -14.75 3.59 -13.26
N GLY A 923 -15.56 2.66 -12.76
CA GLY A 923 -17.03 2.75 -12.72
C GLY A 923 -17.56 3.65 -11.59
N GLY A 924 -16.69 4.13 -10.67
CA GLY A 924 -17.04 5.02 -9.58
C GLY A 924 -16.62 6.46 -9.80
N GLY A 925 -16.38 7.16 -8.70
CA GLY A 925 -15.82 8.51 -8.71
C GLY A 925 -16.81 9.63 -8.96
N GLU A 926 -18.11 9.39 -8.78
CA GLU A 926 -19.18 10.37 -8.92
C GLU A 926 -19.95 10.53 -7.60
N ILE A 927 -20.55 11.69 -7.38
CA ILE A 927 -21.50 11.89 -6.29
C ILE A 927 -22.87 11.45 -6.76
N LEU A 928 -23.40 10.37 -6.18
CA LEU A 928 -24.73 9.89 -6.49
C LEU A 928 -25.80 10.77 -5.84
N ALA A 929 -25.57 11.09 -4.58
CA ALA A 929 -26.53 11.84 -3.80
C ALA A 929 -25.92 12.57 -2.63
N THR A 930 -26.59 13.64 -2.19
CA THR A 930 -26.31 14.35 -0.92
C THR A 930 -27.61 14.71 -0.23
N GLY A 931 -27.68 14.54 1.08
CA GLY A 931 -28.89 14.85 1.83
C GLY A 931 -28.92 14.21 3.22
N THR A 932 -30.09 14.23 3.85
CA THR A 932 -30.29 13.46 5.10
C THR A 932 -30.36 11.97 4.80
N PRO A 933 -30.11 11.09 5.75
CA PRO A 933 -30.22 9.64 5.57
C PRO A 933 -31.54 9.19 4.95
N GLU A 934 -32.67 9.79 5.34
CA GLU A 934 -33.99 9.49 4.81
C GLU A 934 -34.11 9.84 3.31
N ARG A 935 -33.45 10.90 2.87
CA ARG A 935 -33.39 11.27 1.46
C ARG A 935 -32.57 10.28 0.66
N ILE A 936 -31.43 9.85 1.20
CA ILE A 936 -30.55 8.86 0.53
C ILE A 936 -31.29 7.52 0.39
N ALA A 937 -32.03 7.09 1.43
CA ALA A 937 -32.83 5.87 1.43
C ALA A 937 -33.87 5.83 0.29
N GLY A 938 -34.31 6.99 -0.21
CA GLY A 938 -35.25 7.09 -1.34
C GLY A 938 -34.62 7.08 -2.73
N ILE A 939 -33.29 6.86 -2.86
CA ILE A 939 -32.57 6.91 -4.14
C ILE A 939 -32.29 5.48 -4.63
N GLU A 940 -32.95 5.11 -5.73
CA GLU A 940 -32.87 3.74 -6.29
C GLU A 940 -31.47 3.33 -6.76
N ASP A 941 -30.70 4.27 -7.31
CA ASP A 941 -29.35 4.02 -7.81
C ASP A 941 -28.29 3.93 -6.70
N SER A 942 -28.63 4.31 -5.47
CA SER A 942 -27.75 4.25 -4.32
C SER A 942 -27.79 2.86 -3.67
N HIS A 943 -26.67 2.14 -3.73
CA HIS A 943 -26.53 0.89 -2.97
C HIS A 943 -26.68 1.13 -1.47
N THR A 944 -26.03 2.17 -0.93
CA THR A 944 -26.16 2.57 0.48
C THR A 944 -27.62 2.90 0.82
N GLY A 945 -28.31 3.61 -0.08
CA GLY A 945 -29.71 3.99 0.08
C GLY A 945 -30.66 2.80 0.24
N ARG A 946 -30.47 1.74 -0.54
CA ARG A 946 -31.27 0.51 -0.45
C ARG A 946 -31.16 -0.16 0.93
N PHE A 947 -29.94 -0.38 1.42
CA PHE A 947 -29.72 -0.97 2.75
C PHE A 947 -30.20 -0.05 3.87
N LEU A 948 -29.99 1.25 3.73
CA LEU A 948 -30.46 2.24 4.72
C LEU A 948 -31.99 2.28 4.80
N ALA A 949 -32.69 2.12 3.68
CA ALA A 949 -34.15 2.02 3.65
C ALA A 949 -34.66 0.82 4.47
N GLU A 950 -34.00 -0.34 4.35
CA GLU A 950 -34.36 -1.53 5.12
C GLU A 950 -34.26 -1.27 6.64
N VAL A 951 -33.16 -0.63 7.09
CA VAL A 951 -32.93 -0.32 8.51
C VAL A 951 -33.91 0.72 9.04
N LEU A 952 -34.15 1.80 8.29
CA LEU A 952 -35.09 2.85 8.71
C LEU A 952 -36.54 2.39 8.73
N LEU A 953 -36.94 1.46 7.82
CA LEU A 953 -38.26 0.83 7.85
C LEU A 953 -38.42 -0.13 9.05
N ALA A 954 -37.35 -0.84 9.43
CA ALA A 954 -37.40 -1.74 10.58
C ALA A 954 -37.64 -1.01 11.91
N GLU A 955 -37.22 0.24 12.04
CA GLU A 955 -37.42 1.05 13.24
C GLU A 955 -38.78 1.75 13.32
N GLN A 956 -39.56 1.78 12.22
CA GLN A 956 -40.91 2.41 12.25
C GLN A 956 -41.89 1.56 13.07
N PRO A 957 -42.81 2.19 13.82
CA PRO A 957 -43.85 1.46 14.52
C PRO A 957 -44.68 0.57 13.59
N ALA A 958 -45.05 -0.61 14.04
CA ALA A 958 -45.77 -1.62 13.22
C ALA A 958 -47.05 -1.10 12.56
N ALA A 959 -47.67 0.01 13.08
CA ALA A 959 -48.82 0.68 12.50
C ALA A 959 -48.48 1.50 11.24
N GLU A 960 -47.23 1.98 11.09
CA GLU A 960 -46.79 2.76 9.92
C GLU A 960 -46.24 1.86 8.82
N ARG A 961 -45.67 0.71 9.16
CA ARG A 961 -45.18 -0.31 8.21
C ARG A 961 -46.25 -0.85 7.30
N ARG A 962 -47.53 -0.93 7.77
CA ARG A 962 -48.67 -1.40 6.99
C ARG A 962 -49.22 -0.35 5.97
N LYS A 963 -48.74 0.88 6.01
CA LYS A 963 -49.14 1.94 5.07
C LYS A 963 -48.13 2.15 3.94
N ALA A 964 -46.93 1.61 4.05
CA ALA A 964 -45.83 1.78 3.10
C ALA A 964 -45.61 0.57 2.16
N GLY A 965 -46.24 -0.57 2.38
CA GLY A 965 -46.38 -1.71 1.50
C GLY A 965 -47.82 -1.76 0.96
#